data_2a219b1cbb56ee29277ce4bfd9cf4986
#
_entry.id   2a219b1cbb56ee29277ce4bfd9cf4986
#
_cell.length_a   1.000
_cell.length_b   1.000
_cell.length_c   1.000
_cell.angle_alpha   90.00
_cell.angle_beta   90.00
_cell.angle_gamma   90.00
#
_symmetry.space_group_name_H-M   'P 1'
#
loop_
_entity.id
_entity.type
_entity.pdbx_description
1 polymer ?
#
loop_
_entity_poly.entity_id
_entity_poly.type
_entity_poly.pdbx_seq_one_letter_code
_entity_poly.pdbx_strand_id
1 'polypeptide(L)'
;MRLSIEWLKDFVDFSDTPEELAERLSLTGNNVEEIITPFNVSGKIVAGKVIKVEKHPNADRLIVCKVDIGSEIRTIVTGDLTVKEGDIVPLALEGTRLGDLVISPRKMRGILSEGMMCSLEEFGLEEKSDSVYRFKEEIAPGTDIISYLKLDDKVLDVEITPNRPDCLSVIGLAREVSALYDIDLKLPENSFEVDGKCEVDVEIESKGCWRYTTRVVRGVKVGPSPLWLQRRLIAAGVRPINNVVDITNYVLLETGHPVHAFDLNLLSNKKIVVRDAKKGEKLLLLDGEEYEFSGDEVLITDGKRPLALAGIMGGEDSGVTENTTDVLLEVAMFDPVRIRKTSKKFGLMTEASYRFERGVDPNDAEYVIDRLSTLLSQLAGGVSTEVVDVYTRKIEPKVINYPQKTTEKVVGEYIEKGTQKKILTRLGFKVEDLDNDTWKIHIPTFRYFDIERPIDIVEEISRIYGTSKIESEPFRILTKGIGRTKIQSLRYKLKTHMTSEGFSEATTLTFVAEAIVDRWNFTNEKVKIKNPINEEMDVLRPTLIYGLMDSLSYNYKRQNRNVKLFEIGRVFKGTTEQPIDVEKIAAVAVGRLNKYDYTDNRVFTFYNFKGILDNISDLFKLKFGFKEAEIQGFVPTRTAKIYLDDKEIGFIGMVDPEIADKFYDVKDEIYVFELSADELYDNFKEVPPYRESAVYPSVRRDVSFLVPKNFRMGIIIDELFDYDYVEEAGISDIYSGKGIPEGYTSITVYCVFRSNEKTLSEEEINKTWTEIKKRLTEKYPLKLRFEEV
;
A
#
# COMPACT_ATOMS: atom_id res chain seq x y z
N MET A 1 -0.76 0.92 -16.98
CA MET A 1 -1.25 0.78 -18.38
C MET A 1 -0.07 0.92 -19.32
N ARG A 2 0.23 -0.13 -20.09
CA ARG A 2 1.33 -0.09 -21.06
C ARG A 2 0.84 0.53 -22.36
N LEU A 3 1.37 1.71 -22.69
CA LEU A 3 1.02 2.50 -23.86
C LEU A 3 2.14 2.43 -24.92
N SER A 4 1.91 1.71 -26.01
CA SER A 4 2.80 1.71 -27.18
C SER A 4 2.75 3.06 -27.87
N ILE A 5 3.92 3.68 -28.10
CA ILE A 5 4.01 4.97 -28.81
C ILE A 5 3.66 4.80 -30.28
N GLU A 6 4.02 3.67 -30.88
CA GLU A 6 3.66 3.35 -32.25
C GLU A 6 2.14 3.23 -32.42
N TRP A 7 1.46 2.59 -31.46
CA TRP A 7 0.00 2.47 -31.49
C TRP A 7 -0.69 3.83 -31.22
N LEU A 8 -0.17 4.62 -30.27
CA LEU A 8 -0.68 5.96 -29.95
C LEU A 8 -0.68 6.89 -31.18
N LYS A 9 0.33 6.76 -32.04
CA LYS A 9 0.45 7.56 -33.29
C LYS A 9 -0.62 7.29 -34.36
N ASP A 10 -1.40 6.22 -34.22
CA ASP A 10 -2.60 6.04 -35.08
C ASP A 10 -3.71 7.06 -34.75
N PHE A 11 -3.73 7.56 -33.50
CA PHE A 11 -4.79 8.45 -33.00
C PHE A 11 -4.38 9.92 -32.94
N VAL A 12 -3.11 10.21 -32.72
CA VAL A 12 -2.60 11.57 -32.53
C VAL A 12 -1.23 11.73 -33.18
N ASP A 13 -1.02 12.87 -33.82
CA ASP A 13 0.23 13.17 -34.56
C ASP A 13 1.10 14.12 -33.71
N PHE A 14 2.12 13.61 -33.08
CA PHE A 14 3.09 14.37 -32.28
C PHE A 14 4.52 13.97 -32.62
N SER A 15 5.48 14.89 -32.35
CA SER A 15 6.89 14.73 -32.72
C SER A 15 7.85 14.57 -31.54
N ASP A 16 7.36 14.69 -30.28
CA ASP A 16 8.20 14.59 -29.09
C ASP A 16 8.83 13.20 -28.99
N THR A 17 9.99 13.14 -28.34
CA THR A 17 10.63 11.88 -27.96
C THR A 17 9.82 11.14 -26.90
N PRO A 18 10.04 9.82 -26.71
CA PRO A 18 9.39 9.07 -25.65
C PRO A 18 9.58 9.69 -24.26
N GLU A 19 10.76 10.24 -23.99
CA GLU A 19 11.13 10.87 -22.72
C GLU A 19 10.37 12.19 -22.51
N GLU A 20 10.27 13.03 -23.54
CA GLU A 20 9.51 14.29 -23.48
C GLU A 20 8.02 14.04 -23.29
N LEU A 21 7.46 13.05 -23.99
CA LEU A 21 6.05 12.66 -23.83
C LEU A 21 5.79 12.12 -22.41
N ALA A 22 6.69 11.28 -21.88
CA ALA A 22 6.59 10.72 -20.53
C ALA A 22 6.59 11.83 -19.46
N GLU A 23 7.49 12.81 -19.58
CA GLU A 23 7.55 13.96 -18.69
C GLU A 23 6.25 14.77 -18.72
N ARG A 24 5.75 15.09 -19.92
CA ARG A 24 4.52 15.87 -20.09
C ARG A 24 3.29 15.16 -19.55
N LEU A 25 3.13 13.85 -19.80
CA LEU A 25 2.04 13.06 -19.25
C LEU A 25 2.10 13.03 -17.72
N SER A 26 3.28 12.83 -17.14
CA SER A 26 3.49 12.82 -15.69
C SER A 26 3.12 14.16 -15.05
N LEU A 27 3.51 15.28 -15.66
CA LEU A 27 3.17 16.63 -15.20
C LEU A 27 1.66 16.95 -15.28
N THR A 28 0.89 16.18 -16.03
CA THR A 28 -0.57 16.38 -16.19
C THR A 28 -1.42 15.33 -15.46
N GLY A 29 -0.80 14.51 -14.60
CA GLY A 29 -1.48 13.56 -13.72
C GLY A 29 -1.55 12.12 -14.24
N ASN A 30 -0.88 11.82 -15.37
CA ASN A 30 -0.73 10.46 -15.89
C ASN A 30 0.74 10.06 -15.72
N ASN A 31 1.11 9.66 -14.49
CA ASN A 31 2.49 9.37 -14.14
C ASN A 31 3.07 8.21 -14.96
N VAL A 32 4.20 8.43 -15.61
CA VAL A 32 4.94 7.40 -16.35
C VAL A 32 6.05 6.87 -15.44
N GLU A 33 5.94 5.61 -15.04
CA GLU A 33 6.91 4.99 -14.14
C GLU A 33 8.17 4.53 -14.88
N GLU A 34 8.01 4.00 -16.09
CA GLU A 34 9.11 3.43 -16.87
C GLU A 34 8.86 3.58 -18.39
N ILE A 35 9.95 3.69 -19.17
CA ILE A 35 9.95 3.58 -20.63
C ILE A 35 10.52 2.21 -20.98
N ILE A 36 9.66 1.30 -21.43
CA ILE A 36 9.99 -0.09 -21.73
C ILE A 36 10.37 -0.23 -23.22
N THR A 37 11.37 -1.04 -23.50
CA THR A 37 11.65 -1.55 -24.84
C THR A 37 11.13 -2.99 -24.90
N PRO A 38 9.96 -3.23 -25.50
CA PRO A 38 9.29 -4.53 -25.42
C PRO A 38 10.02 -5.62 -26.21
N PHE A 39 10.73 -5.22 -27.26
CA PHE A 39 11.47 -6.12 -28.14
C PHE A 39 12.97 -5.88 -27.93
N ASN A 40 13.66 -6.86 -27.38
CA ASN A 40 15.10 -6.72 -27.07
C ASN A 40 15.97 -7.00 -28.31
N VAL A 41 15.79 -6.17 -29.34
CA VAL A 41 16.43 -6.29 -30.64
C VAL A 41 17.11 -4.99 -31.01
N SER A 42 18.37 -5.03 -31.45
CA SER A 42 19.09 -3.86 -31.96
C SER A 42 20.20 -4.24 -32.96
N GLY A 43 20.58 -3.31 -33.81
CA GLY A 43 21.58 -3.53 -34.82
C GLY A 43 20.99 -3.58 -36.24
N LYS A 44 21.46 -4.45 -37.07
CA LYS A 44 21.06 -4.51 -38.49
C LYS A 44 20.43 -5.89 -38.81
N ILE A 45 19.12 -5.92 -38.97
CA ILE A 45 18.36 -7.07 -39.47
C ILE A 45 17.76 -6.68 -40.81
N VAL A 46 18.02 -7.44 -41.84
CA VAL A 46 17.56 -7.12 -43.20
C VAL A 46 16.73 -8.24 -43.80
N ALA A 47 15.82 -7.92 -44.70
CA ALA A 47 15.18 -8.91 -45.54
C ALA A 47 16.21 -9.56 -46.47
N GLY A 48 16.33 -10.90 -46.40
CA GLY A 48 17.21 -11.67 -47.24
C GLY A 48 16.42 -12.61 -48.15
N LYS A 49 16.63 -12.57 -49.48
CA LYS A 49 16.06 -13.53 -50.42
C LYS A 49 16.97 -14.72 -50.58
N VAL A 50 16.51 -15.89 -50.31
CA VAL A 50 17.25 -17.15 -50.48
C VAL A 50 17.35 -17.45 -51.97
N ILE A 51 18.56 -17.36 -52.56
CA ILE A 51 18.74 -17.60 -54.00
C ILE A 51 19.29 -18.99 -54.31
N LYS A 52 19.89 -19.67 -53.31
CA LYS A 52 20.39 -21.07 -53.45
C LYS A 52 20.40 -21.78 -52.12
N VAL A 53 20.04 -23.05 -52.09
CA VAL A 53 20.08 -23.93 -50.95
C VAL A 53 20.91 -25.18 -51.28
N GLU A 54 21.95 -25.49 -50.51
CA GLU A 54 22.82 -26.65 -50.68
C GLU A 54 22.93 -27.44 -49.38
N LYS A 55 23.08 -28.76 -49.47
CA LYS A 55 23.40 -29.59 -48.28
C LYS A 55 24.76 -29.25 -47.72
N HIS A 56 24.86 -29.21 -46.43
CA HIS A 56 26.14 -28.94 -45.78
C HIS A 56 27.08 -30.17 -45.96
N PRO A 57 28.32 -30.01 -46.45
CA PRO A 57 29.17 -31.14 -46.83
C PRO A 57 29.60 -31.98 -45.61
N ASN A 58 29.66 -31.43 -44.43
CA ASN A 58 30.14 -32.07 -43.21
C ASN A 58 29.10 -32.16 -42.07
N ALA A 59 27.80 -32.02 -42.38
CA ALA A 59 26.75 -32.09 -41.35
C ALA A 59 25.36 -32.36 -41.95
N ASP A 60 24.70 -33.45 -41.49
CA ASP A 60 23.41 -33.89 -42.03
C ASP A 60 22.23 -33.02 -41.53
N ARG A 61 22.41 -32.26 -40.43
CA ARG A 61 21.40 -31.41 -39.84
C ARG A 61 21.60 -29.93 -40.12
N LEU A 62 22.38 -29.59 -41.13
CA LEU A 62 22.63 -28.22 -41.56
C LEU A 62 22.48 -28.07 -43.06
N ILE A 63 22.05 -26.94 -43.50
CA ILE A 63 22.08 -26.49 -44.93
C ILE A 63 22.85 -25.18 -45.06
N VAL A 64 23.37 -24.96 -46.23
CA VAL A 64 24.10 -23.75 -46.60
C VAL A 64 23.26 -22.99 -47.59
N CYS A 65 22.88 -21.77 -47.25
CA CYS A 65 22.08 -20.89 -48.06
C CYS A 65 22.91 -19.74 -48.61
N LYS A 66 22.69 -19.40 -49.87
CA LYS A 66 23.12 -18.11 -50.44
C LYS A 66 21.94 -17.14 -50.38
N VAL A 67 22.13 -16.04 -49.71
CA VAL A 67 21.05 -15.06 -49.40
C VAL A 67 21.44 -13.71 -49.99
N ASP A 68 20.60 -13.18 -50.86
CA ASP A 68 20.71 -11.86 -51.43
C ASP A 68 20.12 -10.84 -50.46
N ILE A 69 20.89 -9.85 -50.02
CA ILE A 69 20.50 -8.75 -49.15
C ILE A 69 20.43 -7.42 -49.89
N GLY A 70 20.32 -7.44 -51.24
CA GLY A 70 20.22 -6.29 -52.10
C GLY A 70 21.57 -5.65 -52.47
N SER A 71 22.49 -5.53 -51.52
CA SER A 71 23.81 -4.99 -51.73
C SER A 71 24.87 -6.03 -52.11
N GLU A 72 24.68 -7.28 -51.61
CA GLU A 72 25.60 -8.39 -51.73
C GLU A 72 24.92 -9.73 -51.44
N ILE A 73 25.62 -10.84 -51.72
CA ILE A 73 25.15 -12.19 -51.42
C ILE A 73 25.94 -12.72 -50.21
N ARG A 74 25.24 -13.11 -49.15
CA ARG A 74 25.81 -13.69 -47.94
C ARG A 74 25.70 -15.20 -47.94
N THR A 75 26.67 -15.87 -47.29
CA THR A 75 26.60 -17.30 -47.04
C THR A 75 26.12 -17.51 -45.62
N ILE A 76 25.01 -18.22 -45.48
CA ILE A 76 24.39 -18.48 -44.18
C ILE A 76 24.23 -19.99 -43.96
N VAL A 77 24.63 -20.49 -42.80
CA VAL A 77 24.41 -21.87 -42.39
C VAL A 77 23.29 -21.91 -41.40
N THR A 78 22.25 -22.66 -41.66
CA THR A 78 21.10 -22.83 -40.76
C THR A 78 20.80 -24.29 -40.47
N GLY A 79 20.16 -24.53 -39.30
CA GLY A 79 19.62 -25.81 -38.89
C GLY A 79 18.20 -26.07 -39.38
N ASP A 80 17.51 -25.07 -39.89
CA ASP A 80 16.19 -25.26 -40.49
C ASP A 80 16.32 -25.82 -41.91
N LEU A 81 16.03 -27.12 -42.00
CA LEU A 81 16.09 -27.87 -43.25
C LEU A 81 14.91 -27.58 -44.19
N THR A 82 13.92 -26.82 -43.75
CA THR A 82 12.70 -26.50 -44.50
C THR A 82 12.84 -25.26 -45.36
N VAL A 83 13.94 -24.48 -45.24
CA VAL A 83 14.22 -23.28 -46.06
C VAL A 83 14.40 -23.66 -47.51
N LYS A 84 13.77 -22.88 -48.43
CA LYS A 84 13.75 -23.09 -49.86
C LYS A 84 14.27 -21.88 -50.64
N GLU A 85 14.71 -22.16 -51.90
CA GLU A 85 15.03 -21.09 -52.84
C GLU A 85 13.77 -20.24 -53.11
N GLY A 86 13.89 -18.93 -53.07
CA GLY A 86 12.79 -17.99 -53.19
C GLY A 86 12.25 -17.46 -51.89
N ASP A 87 12.52 -18.13 -50.74
CA ASP A 87 12.07 -17.66 -49.43
C ASP A 87 12.66 -16.28 -49.10
N ILE A 88 11.83 -15.40 -48.51
CA ILE A 88 12.27 -14.11 -47.95
C ILE A 88 12.29 -14.30 -46.42
N VAL A 89 13.46 -14.11 -45.85
CA VAL A 89 13.69 -14.35 -44.40
C VAL A 89 14.35 -13.15 -43.74
N PRO A 90 14.11 -12.94 -42.42
CA PRO A 90 14.86 -11.92 -41.69
C PRO A 90 16.28 -12.45 -41.41
N LEU A 91 17.29 -11.66 -41.76
CA LEU A 91 18.69 -11.98 -41.62
C LEU A 91 19.38 -10.98 -40.71
N ALA A 92 19.80 -11.44 -39.53
CA ALA A 92 20.60 -10.67 -38.57
C ALA A 92 22.07 -10.67 -39.04
N LEU A 93 22.62 -9.51 -39.21
CA LEU A 93 24.01 -9.27 -39.66
C LEU A 93 24.93 -9.12 -38.41
N GLU A 94 26.24 -9.10 -38.69
CA GLU A 94 27.28 -8.92 -37.66
C GLU A 94 27.01 -7.65 -36.81
N GLY A 95 27.17 -7.83 -35.46
CA GLY A 95 26.91 -6.77 -34.47
C GLY A 95 25.45 -6.64 -34.03
N THR A 96 24.52 -7.36 -34.67
CA THR A 96 23.12 -7.40 -34.24
C THR A 96 23.01 -8.06 -32.88
N ARG A 97 22.19 -7.50 -32.01
CA ARG A 97 21.87 -8.03 -30.70
C ARG A 97 20.42 -8.54 -30.69
N LEU A 98 20.25 -9.79 -30.29
CA LEU A 98 18.96 -10.49 -30.13
C LEU A 98 18.89 -11.01 -28.69
N GLY A 99 18.23 -10.28 -27.82
CA GLY A 99 18.33 -10.53 -26.39
C GLY A 99 19.78 -10.44 -25.90
N ASP A 100 20.26 -11.52 -25.31
CA ASP A 100 21.66 -11.63 -24.83
C ASP A 100 22.63 -12.09 -25.93
N LEU A 101 22.12 -12.52 -27.08
CA LEU A 101 22.92 -13.01 -28.18
C LEU A 101 23.45 -11.88 -29.06
N VAL A 102 24.77 -11.82 -29.27
CA VAL A 102 25.39 -10.92 -30.24
C VAL A 102 25.82 -11.69 -31.47
N ILE A 103 25.32 -11.32 -32.63
CA ILE A 103 25.62 -12.00 -33.89
C ILE A 103 27.02 -11.64 -34.36
N SER A 104 27.80 -12.68 -34.63
CA SER A 104 29.12 -12.57 -35.25
C SER A 104 29.34 -13.67 -36.29
N PRO A 105 30.12 -13.44 -37.34
CA PRO A 105 30.47 -14.48 -38.31
C PRO A 105 31.11 -15.68 -37.62
N ARG A 106 30.54 -16.89 -37.84
CA ARG A 106 30.95 -18.12 -37.15
C ARG A 106 31.19 -19.27 -38.13
N LYS A 107 32.31 -19.99 -37.97
CA LYS A 107 32.55 -21.22 -38.73
C LYS A 107 31.72 -22.37 -38.15
N MET A 108 30.80 -22.86 -38.94
CA MET A 108 29.94 -24.02 -38.62
C MET A 108 30.40 -25.23 -39.46
N ARG A 109 31.01 -26.21 -38.80
CA ARG A 109 31.60 -27.43 -39.43
C ARG A 109 32.49 -27.14 -40.66
N GLY A 110 33.22 -26.00 -40.67
CA GLY A 110 34.17 -25.62 -41.72
C GLY A 110 33.66 -24.53 -42.68
N ILE A 111 32.37 -24.23 -42.73
CA ILE A 111 31.79 -23.16 -43.56
C ILE A 111 31.50 -21.93 -42.69
N LEU A 112 31.88 -20.75 -43.17
CA LEU A 112 31.65 -19.49 -42.49
C LEU A 112 30.20 -19.06 -42.71
N SER A 113 29.40 -18.94 -41.64
CA SER A 113 28.13 -18.25 -41.67
C SER A 113 28.34 -16.77 -41.39
N GLU A 114 27.90 -15.90 -42.32
CA GLU A 114 28.09 -14.44 -42.24
C GLU A 114 26.92 -13.67 -41.62
N GLY A 115 26.06 -14.40 -40.89
CA GLY A 115 24.87 -13.90 -40.18
C GLY A 115 24.02 -15.05 -39.72
N MET A 116 22.78 -14.73 -39.22
CA MET A 116 21.83 -15.69 -38.72
C MET A 116 20.43 -15.37 -39.28
N MET A 117 19.79 -16.37 -39.88
CA MET A 117 18.36 -16.30 -40.20
C MET A 117 17.56 -16.40 -38.90
N CYS A 118 16.61 -15.49 -38.71
CA CYS A 118 15.86 -15.39 -37.46
C CYS A 118 14.45 -16.03 -37.57
N SER A 119 13.99 -16.56 -36.45
CA SER A 119 12.60 -16.90 -36.21
C SER A 119 11.87 -15.76 -35.48
N LEU A 120 10.61 -15.92 -35.16
CA LEU A 120 9.86 -14.94 -34.37
C LEU A 120 10.24 -14.98 -32.87
N GLU A 121 10.83 -16.10 -32.40
CA GLU A 121 11.32 -16.24 -31.03
C GLU A 121 12.45 -15.24 -30.73
N GLU A 122 13.43 -15.09 -31.66
CA GLU A 122 14.53 -14.14 -31.47
C GLU A 122 14.05 -12.68 -31.42
N PHE A 123 12.87 -12.40 -31.93
CA PHE A 123 12.25 -11.07 -31.89
C PHE A 123 11.37 -10.87 -30.65
N GLY A 124 11.12 -11.95 -29.85
CA GLY A 124 10.19 -11.92 -28.74
C GLY A 124 8.72 -11.88 -29.17
N LEU A 125 8.42 -12.26 -30.42
CA LEU A 125 7.06 -12.34 -30.96
C LEU A 125 6.41 -13.72 -30.77
N GLU A 126 7.18 -14.74 -30.46
CA GLU A 126 6.77 -16.09 -30.07
C GLU A 126 7.61 -16.54 -28.87
N GLU A 127 7.05 -17.39 -28.00
CA GLU A 127 7.80 -18.01 -26.89
C GLU A 127 8.79 -19.06 -27.38
N LYS A 128 8.44 -19.76 -28.48
CA LYS A 128 9.25 -20.81 -29.09
C LYS A 128 8.89 -20.94 -30.55
N SER A 129 9.91 -20.97 -31.40
CA SER A 129 9.79 -21.19 -32.85
C SER A 129 10.62 -22.38 -33.30
N ASP A 130 10.01 -23.29 -34.08
CA ASP A 130 10.71 -24.47 -34.60
C ASP A 130 11.39 -24.18 -35.96
N SER A 131 11.16 -23.01 -36.56
CA SER A 131 11.68 -22.70 -37.91
C SER A 131 11.98 -21.22 -38.09
N VAL A 132 12.84 -20.89 -39.07
CA VAL A 132 13.10 -19.53 -39.53
C VAL A 132 11.78 -18.89 -40.02
N TYR A 133 11.55 -17.61 -39.65
CA TYR A 133 10.38 -16.90 -40.15
C TYR A 133 10.49 -16.60 -41.65
N ARG A 134 9.37 -16.78 -42.37
CA ARG A 134 9.27 -16.49 -43.82
C ARG A 134 8.18 -15.48 -44.07
N PHE A 135 8.55 -14.37 -44.70
CA PHE A 135 7.58 -13.37 -45.12
C PHE A 135 6.72 -13.93 -46.26
N LYS A 136 5.41 -13.74 -46.18
CA LYS A 136 4.46 -14.13 -47.22
C LYS A 136 4.36 -13.02 -48.31
N GLU A 137 4.66 -11.82 -47.93
CA GLU A 137 4.69 -10.66 -48.82
C GLU A 137 6.03 -10.54 -49.52
N GLU A 138 6.03 -9.97 -50.71
CA GLU A 138 7.27 -9.57 -51.40
C GLU A 138 7.91 -8.36 -50.73
N ILE A 139 9.01 -8.57 -50.05
CA ILE A 139 9.84 -7.55 -49.45
C ILE A 139 11.15 -7.43 -50.22
N ALA A 140 11.54 -6.23 -50.56
CA ALA A 140 12.79 -5.99 -51.28
C ALA A 140 14.00 -6.44 -50.43
N PRO A 141 14.93 -7.22 -50.97
CA PRO A 141 16.16 -7.58 -50.28
C PRO A 141 16.89 -6.34 -49.73
N GLY A 142 17.35 -6.42 -48.47
CA GLY A 142 18.01 -5.28 -47.80
C GLY A 142 17.09 -4.34 -47.05
N THR A 143 15.77 -4.52 -47.10
CA THR A 143 14.81 -3.75 -46.26
C THR A 143 15.13 -3.97 -44.80
N ASP A 144 15.18 -2.89 -44.01
CA ASP A 144 15.37 -2.96 -42.57
C ASP A 144 14.14 -3.56 -41.87
N ILE A 145 14.32 -4.76 -41.26
CA ILE A 145 13.25 -5.54 -40.63
C ILE A 145 12.86 -4.96 -39.26
N ILE A 146 13.79 -4.29 -38.58
CA ILE A 146 13.47 -3.64 -37.28
C ILE A 146 12.40 -2.56 -37.52
N SER A 147 12.65 -1.66 -38.46
CA SER A 147 11.69 -0.61 -38.84
C SER A 147 10.44 -1.16 -39.52
N TYR A 148 10.57 -2.19 -40.38
CA TYR A 148 9.43 -2.83 -41.06
C TYR A 148 8.44 -3.46 -40.09
N LEU A 149 8.93 -4.22 -39.13
CA LEU A 149 8.11 -4.84 -38.08
C LEU A 149 7.87 -3.95 -36.88
N LYS A 150 8.39 -2.70 -36.85
CA LYS A 150 8.28 -1.77 -35.73
C LYS A 150 8.79 -2.36 -34.39
N LEU A 151 9.91 -3.09 -34.43
CA LEU A 151 10.51 -3.70 -33.23
C LEU A 151 11.29 -2.69 -32.39
N ASP A 152 11.46 -1.47 -32.86
CA ASP A 152 12.03 -0.30 -32.16
C ASP A 152 11.02 0.49 -31.35
N ASP A 153 9.77 0.00 -31.24
CA ASP A 153 8.70 0.64 -30.47
C ASP A 153 9.11 0.86 -29.00
N LYS A 154 8.62 1.96 -28.43
CA LYS A 154 8.76 2.29 -27.02
C LYS A 154 7.39 2.26 -26.35
N VAL A 155 7.36 1.71 -25.14
CA VAL A 155 6.13 1.56 -24.35
C VAL A 155 6.29 2.37 -23.09
N LEU A 156 5.34 3.25 -22.82
CA LEU A 156 5.24 3.98 -21.56
C LEU A 156 4.43 3.13 -20.58
N ASP A 157 5.00 2.80 -19.42
CA ASP A 157 4.22 2.22 -18.32
C ASP A 157 3.60 3.35 -17.51
N VAL A 158 2.29 3.58 -17.76
CA VAL A 158 1.53 4.70 -17.17
C VAL A 158 0.76 4.20 -15.97
N GLU A 159 1.02 4.78 -14.79
CA GLU A 159 0.23 4.56 -13.57
C GLU A 159 -1.09 5.31 -13.68
N ILE A 160 -2.20 4.57 -13.76
CA ILE A 160 -3.54 5.15 -13.85
C ILE A 160 -4.21 5.12 -12.49
N THR A 161 -4.56 6.30 -11.98
CA THR A 161 -5.27 6.46 -10.72
C THR A 161 -6.71 5.92 -10.80
N PRO A 162 -7.29 5.41 -9.70
CA PRO A 162 -8.62 4.78 -9.73
C PRO A 162 -9.76 5.67 -10.22
N ASN A 163 -9.60 7.00 -10.17
CA ASN A 163 -10.58 7.97 -10.66
C ASN A 163 -10.49 8.22 -12.18
N ARG A 164 -9.48 7.68 -12.86
CA ARG A 164 -9.25 7.89 -14.29
C ARG A 164 -9.41 6.61 -15.12
N PRO A 165 -10.56 5.89 -15.03
CA PRO A 165 -10.76 4.67 -15.81
C PRO A 165 -10.74 4.91 -17.33
N ASP A 166 -11.07 6.12 -17.78
CA ASP A 166 -10.98 6.54 -19.18
C ASP A 166 -9.56 6.39 -19.75
N CYS A 167 -8.52 6.58 -18.92
CA CYS A 167 -7.11 6.43 -19.31
C CYS A 167 -6.61 4.97 -19.29
N LEU A 168 -7.46 3.99 -18.91
CA LEU A 168 -7.13 2.55 -19.04
C LEU A 168 -7.28 2.05 -20.51
N SER A 169 -7.04 2.94 -21.47
CA SER A 169 -7.15 2.67 -22.91
C SER A 169 -6.20 3.53 -23.73
N VAL A 170 -5.86 3.04 -24.92
CA VAL A 170 -5.04 3.82 -25.85
C VAL A 170 -5.78 5.09 -26.32
N ILE A 171 -7.08 4.98 -26.64
CA ILE A 171 -7.91 6.13 -27.03
C ILE A 171 -8.02 7.15 -25.88
N GLY A 172 -8.14 6.70 -24.64
CA GLY A 172 -8.20 7.58 -23.47
C GLY A 172 -6.92 8.39 -23.29
N LEU A 173 -5.76 7.73 -23.36
CA LEU A 173 -4.46 8.41 -23.31
C LEU A 173 -4.20 9.27 -24.55
N ALA A 174 -4.66 8.84 -25.74
CA ALA A 174 -4.61 9.66 -26.95
C ALA A 174 -5.42 10.96 -26.80
N ARG A 175 -6.56 10.94 -26.09
CA ARG A 175 -7.35 12.12 -25.77
C ARG A 175 -6.60 13.08 -24.83
N GLU A 176 -5.87 12.54 -23.86
CA GLU A 176 -4.97 13.34 -23.01
C GLU A 176 -3.87 14.02 -23.82
N VAL A 177 -3.21 13.25 -24.70
CA VAL A 177 -2.18 13.79 -25.62
C VAL A 177 -2.77 14.83 -26.57
N SER A 178 -3.95 14.59 -27.13
CA SER A 178 -4.69 15.59 -27.96
C SER A 178 -4.88 16.91 -27.21
N ALA A 179 -5.31 16.87 -25.95
CA ALA A 179 -5.51 18.06 -25.13
C ALA A 179 -4.18 18.75 -24.78
N LEU A 180 -3.15 17.96 -24.47
CA LEU A 180 -1.84 18.45 -24.07
C LEU A 180 -1.10 19.19 -25.18
N TYR A 181 -1.20 18.69 -26.41
CA TYR A 181 -0.55 19.27 -27.59
C TYR A 181 -1.46 20.12 -28.46
N ASP A 182 -2.76 20.21 -28.11
CA ASP A 182 -3.77 20.93 -28.90
C ASP A 182 -3.88 20.44 -30.36
N ILE A 183 -3.85 19.13 -30.52
CA ILE A 183 -3.97 18.44 -31.83
C ILE A 183 -5.26 17.61 -31.88
N ASP A 184 -5.68 17.25 -33.09
CA ASP A 184 -6.92 16.50 -33.27
C ASP A 184 -6.74 15.02 -32.93
N LEU A 185 -7.72 14.47 -32.23
CA LEU A 185 -7.87 13.04 -32.01
C LEU A 185 -8.55 12.40 -33.22
N LYS A 186 -7.92 11.37 -33.81
CA LYS A 186 -8.43 10.62 -34.96
C LYS A 186 -8.90 9.24 -34.46
N LEU A 187 -10.20 8.96 -34.57
CA LEU A 187 -10.70 7.62 -34.30
C LEU A 187 -10.76 6.79 -35.59
N PRO A 188 -10.47 5.47 -35.52
CA PRO A 188 -10.60 4.63 -36.71
C PRO A 188 -12.05 4.52 -37.17
N GLU A 189 -12.24 4.50 -38.46
CA GLU A 189 -13.56 4.30 -39.06
C GLU A 189 -13.93 2.82 -38.98
N ASN A 190 -15.20 2.55 -38.65
CA ASN A 190 -15.75 1.22 -38.61
C ASN A 190 -16.43 0.93 -39.97
N SER A 191 -16.06 -0.18 -40.62
CA SER A 191 -16.63 -0.62 -41.89
C SER A 191 -16.68 -2.14 -41.95
N PHE A 192 -17.89 -2.69 -42.01
CA PHE A 192 -18.14 -4.13 -42.12
C PHE A 192 -19.47 -4.38 -42.77
N GLU A 193 -19.68 -5.62 -43.27
CA GLU A 193 -20.94 -6.03 -43.88
C GLU A 193 -21.93 -6.51 -42.81
N VAL A 194 -23.19 -6.12 -42.94
CA VAL A 194 -24.30 -6.57 -42.07
C VAL A 194 -25.26 -7.39 -42.88
N ASP A 195 -25.47 -8.68 -42.51
CA ASP A 195 -26.42 -9.58 -43.16
C ASP A 195 -27.35 -10.24 -42.13
N GLY A 196 -28.60 -9.95 -42.23
CA GLY A 196 -29.67 -10.53 -41.44
C GLY A 196 -29.78 -10.00 -40.02
N LYS A 197 -30.80 -10.46 -39.30
CA LYS A 197 -31.05 -10.09 -37.90
C LYS A 197 -30.22 -10.96 -36.95
N CYS A 198 -29.86 -10.43 -35.82
CA CYS A 198 -29.35 -11.22 -34.73
C CYS A 198 -30.46 -12.11 -34.17
N GLU A 199 -30.22 -13.41 -34.13
CA GLU A 199 -31.19 -14.43 -33.70
C GLU A 199 -31.08 -14.77 -32.20
N VAL A 200 -30.22 -14.06 -31.46
CA VAL A 200 -30.03 -14.26 -30.03
C VAL A 200 -30.84 -13.23 -29.25
N ASP A 201 -31.79 -13.72 -28.45
CA ASP A 201 -32.59 -12.92 -27.55
C ASP A 201 -31.76 -12.56 -26.30
N VAL A 202 -31.90 -11.35 -25.80
CA VAL A 202 -31.21 -10.86 -24.57
C VAL A 202 -32.23 -10.46 -23.53
N GLU A 203 -32.09 -11.02 -22.33
CA GLU A 203 -32.89 -10.68 -21.16
C GLU A 203 -31.96 -10.27 -19.98
N ILE A 204 -32.22 -9.12 -19.37
CA ILE A 204 -31.50 -8.64 -18.19
C ILE A 204 -32.42 -8.74 -16.99
N GLU A 205 -32.19 -9.71 -16.10
CA GLU A 205 -32.92 -9.88 -14.84
C GLU A 205 -32.17 -9.26 -13.65
N SER A 206 -30.81 -9.21 -13.72
CA SER A 206 -29.98 -8.67 -12.66
C SER A 206 -29.92 -7.14 -12.70
N LYS A 207 -30.12 -6.49 -11.54
CA LYS A 207 -29.84 -5.05 -11.37
C LYS A 207 -28.34 -4.72 -11.49
N GLY A 208 -27.48 -5.72 -11.46
CA GLY A 208 -26.03 -5.60 -11.61
C GLY A 208 -25.56 -5.47 -13.06
N CYS A 209 -26.46 -5.60 -14.05
CA CYS A 209 -26.18 -5.33 -15.45
C CYS A 209 -27.05 -4.16 -15.93
N TRP A 210 -26.41 -3.10 -16.44
CA TRP A 210 -27.13 -1.88 -16.86
C TRP A 210 -27.39 -1.85 -18.36
N ARG A 211 -26.47 -2.43 -19.16
CA ARG A 211 -26.55 -2.54 -20.60
C ARG A 211 -25.92 -3.84 -21.06
N TYR A 212 -26.51 -4.49 -22.05
CA TYR A 212 -25.96 -5.66 -22.72
C TYR A 212 -26.17 -5.53 -24.22
N THR A 213 -25.09 -5.35 -24.95
CA THR A 213 -25.07 -5.20 -26.40
C THR A 213 -24.41 -6.43 -27.00
N THR A 214 -25.03 -7.02 -27.99
CA THR A 214 -24.55 -8.26 -28.62
C THR A 214 -24.79 -8.27 -30.10
N ARG A 215 -23.96 -9.04 -30.81
CA ARG A 215 -24.02 -9.25 -32.24
C ARG A 215 -23.45 -10.63 -32.58
N VAL A 216 -24.02 -11.29 -33.56
CA VAL A 216 -23.47 -12.53 -34.12
C VAL A 216 -22.56 -12.18 -35.30
N VAL A 217 -21.39 -12.80 -35.35
CA VAL A 217 -20.50 -12.78 -36.53
C VAL A 217 -20.35 -14.20 -37.05
N ARG A 218 -20.78 -14.46 -38.29
CA ARG A 218 -20.83 -15.76 -38.89
C ARG A 218 -19.69 -16.01 -39.84
N GLY A 219 -19.29 -17.27 -39.95
CA GLY A 219 -18.29 -17.72 -40.92
C GLY A 219 -16.87 -17.24 -40.58
N VAL A 220 -16.57 -16.99 -39.31
CA VAL A 220 -15.21 -16.67 -38.86
C VAL A 220 -14.28 -17.87 -39.07
N LYS A 221 -13.03 -17.61 -39.41
CA LYS A 221 -11.94 -18.58 -39.47
C LYS A 221 -10.95 -18.30 -38.37
N VAL A 222 -10.98 -19.11 -37.33
CA VAL A 222 -10.04 -19.01 -36.23
C VAL A 222 -8.64 -19.43 -36.71
N GLY A 223 -7.64 -18.64 -36.38
CA GLY A 223 -6.24 -18.88 -36.75
C GLY A 223 -5.28 -17.91 -36.10
N PRO A 224 -4.00 -17.94 -36.44
CA PRO A 224 -3.01 -17.01 -35.94
C PRO A 224 -3.36 -15.57 -36.31
N SER A 225 -3.18 -14.65 -35.40
CA SER A 225 -3.32 -13.22 -35.65
C SER A 225 -2.21 -12.70 -36.58
N PRO A 226 -2.46 -11.64 -37.35
CA PRO A 226 -1.38 -10.98 -38.10
C PRO A 226 -0.33 -10.39 -37.17
N LEU A 227 0.93 -10.33 -37.61
CA LEU A 227 2.06 -9.91 -36.78
C LEU A 227 1.89 -8.53 -36.15
N TRP A 228 1.26 -7.58 -36.86
CA TRP A 228 1.04 -6.23 -36.31
C TRP A 228 0.13 -6.27 -35.06
N LEU A 229 -0.88 -7.15 -35.05
CA LEU A 229 -1.79 -7.31 -33.91
C LEU A 229 -1.07 -8.01 -32.76
N GLN A 230 -0.34 -9.10 -33.05
CA GLN A 230 0.45 -9.82 -32.05
C GLN A 230 1.46 -8.87 -31.37
N ARG A 231 2.21 -8.10 -32.18
CA ARG A 231 3.20 -7.15 -31.68
C ARG A 231 2.59 -6.11 -30.74
N ARG A 232 1.43 -5.51 -31.08
CA ARG A 232 0.76 -4.52 -30.24
C ARG A 232 0.29 -5.12 -28.92
N LEU A 233 -0.24 -6.33 -28.94
CA LEU A 233 -0.63 -7.04 -27.73
C LEU A 233 0.58 -7.37 -26.83
N ILE A 234 1.66 -7.88 -27.42
CA ILE A 234 2.90 -8.17 -26.68
C ILE A 234 3.47 -6.87 -26.08
N ALA A 235 3.51 -5.78 -26.83
CA ALA A 235 3.94 -4.47 -26.35
C ALA A 235 3.08 -3.99 -25.16
N ALA A 236 1.78 -4.28 -25.17
CA ALA A 236 0.86 -3.99 -24.08
C ALA A 236 0.92 -5.03 -22.93
N GLY A 237 1.75 -6.07 -23.04
CA GLY A 237 1.92 -7.12 -22.03
C GLY A 237 0.88 -8.24 -22.09
N VAL A 238 0.17 -8.38 -23.22
CA VAL A 238 -0.85 -9.42 -23.44
C VAL A 238 -0.29 -10.47 -24.39
N ARG A 239 -0.42 -11.75 -24.01
CA ARG A 239 -0.01 -12.89 -24.84
C ARG A 239 -1.03 -13.13 -25.96
N PRO A 240 -0.60 -13.17 -27.23
CA PRO A 240 -1.48 -13.58 -28.34
C PRO A 240 -1.92 -15.03 -28.24
N ILE A 241 -3.15 -15.33 -28.64
CA ILE A 241 -3.75 -16.68 -28.61
C ILE A 241 -4.22 -17.07 -30.01
N ASN A 242 -5.24 -16.38 -30.52
CA ASN A 242 -5.78 -16.54 -31.87
C ASN A 242 -6.46 -15.23 -32.30
N ASN A 243 -6.72 -15.07 -33.60
CA ASN A 243 -7.24 -13.84 -34.15
C ASN A 243 -8.55 -13.35 -33.52
N VAL A 244 -9.45 -14.22 -33.06
CA VAL A 244 -10.72 -13.83 -32.44
C VAL A 244 -10.48 -13.28 -31.02
N VAL A 245 -9.75 -14.04 -30.17
CA VAL A 245 -9.43 -13.64 -28.80
C VAL A 245 -8.51 -12.42 -28.79
N ASP A 246 -7.56 -12.37 -29.71
CA ASP A 246 -6.61 -11.24 -29.82
C ASP A 246 -7.32 -9.95 -30.25
N ILE A 247 -8.35 -10.04 -31.13
CA ILE A 247 -9.19 -8.90 -31.47
C ILE A 247 -9.96 -8.40 -30.24
N THR A 248 -10.51 -9.28 -29.41
CA THR A 248 -11.20 -8.87 -28.18
C THR A 248 -10.25 -8.17 -27.21
N ASN A 249 -9.05 -8.70 -26.99
CA ASN A 249 -8.02 -8.06 -26.17
C ASN A 249 -7.54 -6.73 -26.75
N TYR A 250 -7.36 -6.65 -28.06
CA TYR A 250 -6.97 -5.45 -28.74
C TYR A 250 -8.01 -4.33 -28.57
N VAL A 251 -9.31 -4.62 -28.79
CA VAL A 251 -10.39 -3.65 -28.63
C VAL A 251 -10.55 -3.22 -27.18
N LEU A 252 -10.40 -4.14 -26.22
CA LEU A 252 -10.37 -3.82 -24.79
C LEU A 252 -9.28 -2.79 -24.48
N LEU A 253 -8.06 -3.00 -24.94
CA LEU A 253 -6.93 -2.08 -24.74
C LEU A 253 -7.09 -0.78 -25.52
N GLU A 254 -7.63 -0.85 -26.74
CA GLU A 254 -7.87 0.33 -27.60
C GLU A 254 -8.88 1.27 -26.96
N THR A 255 -10.03 0.73 -26.50
CA THR A 255 -11.20 1.50 -26.07
C THR A 255 -11.35 1.63 -24.55
N GLY A 256 -10.77 0.70 -23.78
CA GLY A 256 -10.97 0.57 -22.35
C GLY A 256 -12.25 -0.16 -21.95
N HIS A 257 -13.04 -0.63 -22.92
CA HIS A 257 -14.26 -1.37 -22.67
C HIS A 257 -14.00 -2.88 -22.78
N PRO A 258 -14.14 -3.65 -21.69
CA PRO A 258 -13.98 -5.10 -21.75
C PRO A 258 -15.05 -5.74 -22.61
N VAL A 259 -14.63 -6.67 -23.43
CA VAL A 259 -15.49 -7.38 -24.39
C VAL A 259 -15.25 -8.87 -24.30
N HIS A 260 -16.26 -9.67 -24.69
CA HIS A 260 -16.13 -11.11 -24.72
C HIS A 260 -16.70 -11.71 -26.00
N ALA A 261 -16.23 -12.89 -26.37
CA ALA A 261 -16.65 -13.63 -27.52
C ALA A 261 -16.99 -15.08 -27.13
N PHE A 262 -18.25 -15.47 -27.31
CA PHE A 262 -18.72 -16.84 -27.11
C PHE A 262 -18.78 -17.60 -28.42
N ASP A 263 -18.52 -18.90 -28.40
CA ASP A 263 -18.88 -19.77 -29.50
C ASP A 263 -20.40 -19.95 -29.51
N LEU A 264 -21.05 -19.42 -30.56
CA LEU A 264 -22.51 -19.48 -30.69
C LEU A 264 -23.06 -20.90 -30.70
N ASN A 265 -22.31 -21.87 -31.25
CA ASN A 265 -22.73 -23.26 -31.36
C ASN A 265 -22.71 -24.00 -30.01
N LEU A 266 -22.03 -23.46 -28.99
CA LEU A 266 -21.98 -24.03 -27.64
C LEU A 266 -23.12 -23.51 -26.74
N LEU A 267 -23.90 -22.53 -27.19
CA LEU A 267 -25.08 -22.06 -26.47
C LEU A 267 -26.23 -23.05 -26.63
N SER A 268 -26.80 -23.50 -25.50
CA SER A 268 -27.90 -24.47 -25.50
C SER A 268 -29.18 -23.88 -26.09
N ASN A 269 -29.39 -22.60 -26.00
CA ASN A 269 -30.48 -21.83 -26.58
C ASN A 269 -29.92 -20.62 -27.28
N LYS A 270 -30.59 -20.09 -28.28
CA LYS A 270 -30.25 -18.77 -28.85
C LYS A 270 -30.77 -17.67 -27.97
N LYS A 271 -30.30 -17.65 -26.72
CA LYS A 271 -30.71 -16.67 -25.68
C LYS A 271 -29.59 -16.38 -24.72
N ILE A 272 -29.44 -15.13 -24.32
CA ILE A 272 -28.63 -14.69 -23.18
C ILE A 272 -29.55 -14.19 -22.09
N VAL A 273 -29.34 -14.68 -20.87
CA VAL A 273 -29.99 -14.18 -19.66
C VAL A 273 -28.93 -13.75 -18.66
N VAL A 274 -28.90 -12.45 -18.37
CA VAL A 274 -27.99 -11.89 -17.34
C VAL A 274 -28.75 -11.80 -16.03
N ARG A 275 -28.40 -12.66 -15.09
CA ARG A 275 -29.09 -12.80 -13.79
C ARG A 275 -28.14 -12.88 -12.62
N ASP A 276 -28.67 -12.75 -11.42
CA ASP A 276 -27.92 -13.05 -10.22
C ASP A 276 -27.72 -14.57 -10.09
N ALA A 277 -26.60 -14.97 -9.53
CA ALA A 277 -26.28 -16.39 -9.26
C ALA A 277 -27.29 -16.99 -8.29
N LYS A 278 -27.47 -18.31 -8.35
CA LYS A 278 -28.18 -19.08 -7.33
C LYS A 278 -27.17 -19.54 -6.26
N LYS A 279 -27.59 -19.58 -5.00
CA LYS A 279 -26.74 -20.08 -3.92
C LYS A 279 -26.31 -21.53 -4.18
N GLY A 280 -25.02 -21.80 -4.15
CA GLY A 280 -24.42 -23.10 -4.42
C GLY A 280 -24.29 -23.41 -5.92
N GLU A 281 -24.62 -22.47 -6.82
CA GLU A 281 -24.36 -22.61 -8.26
C GLU A 281 -22.87 -22.56 -8.53
N LYS A 282 -22.39 -23.34 -9.48
CA LYS A 282 -20.97 -23.51 -9.80
C LYS A 282 -20.66 -23.22 -11.25
N LEU A 283 -19.47 -22.76 -11.53
CA LEU A 283 -18.95 -22.53 -12.87
C LEU A 283 -17.44 -22.77 -12.90
N LEU A 284 -16.99 -23.55 -13.88
CA LEU A 284 -15.58 -23.69 -14.23
C LEU A 284 -15.18 -22.52 -15.12
N LEU A 285 -14.20 -21.71 -14.68
CA LEU A 285 -13.74 -20.55 -15.40
C LEU A 285 -12.49 -20.84 -16.24
N LEU A 286 -12.10 -19.87 -17.10
CA LEU A 286 -10.95 -19.97 -18.00
C LEU A 286 -9.58 -20.15 -17.32
N ASP A 287 -9.49 -19.97 -16.00
CA ASP A 287 -8.30 -20.27 -15.20
C ASP A 287 -8.19 -21.74 -14.78
N GLY A 288 -9.20 -22.56 -15.13
CA GLY A 288 -9.28 -23.99 -14.81
C GLY A 288 -9.78 -24.30 -13.40
N GLU A 289 -10.26 -23.30 -12.65
CA GLU A 289 -10.78 -23.45 -11.29
C GLU A 289 -12.32 -23.39 -11.26
N GLU A 290 -12.95 -24.22 -10.39
CA GLU A 290 -14.41 -24.23 -10.19
C GLU A 290 -14.80 -23.32 -9.04
N TYR A 291 -15.67 -22.35 -9.29
CA TYR A 291 -16.13 -21.37 -8.30
C TYR A 291 -17.58 -21.64 -7.90
N GLU A 292 -17.85 -21.60 -6.58
CA GLU A 292 -19.20 -21.73 -6.02
C GLU A 292 -19.73 -20.36 -5.57
N PHE A 293 -20.94 -20.02 -6.01
CA PHE A 293 -21.54 -18.70 -5.81
C PHE A 293 -22.49 -18.66 -4.60
N SER A 294 -22.60 -17.47 -4.00
CA SER A 294 -23.45 -17.22 -2.81
C SER A 294 -24.82 -16.62 -3.15
N GLY A 295 -25.00 -16.12 -4.36
CA GLY A 295 -26.23 -15.49 -4.82
C GLY A 295 -26.13 -13.99 -5.10
N ASP A 296 -25.00 -13.36 -4.74
CA ASP A 296 -24.77 -11.93 -4.97
C ASP A 296 -24.01 -11.62 -6.27
N GLU A 297 -23.45 -12.64 -6.89
CA GLU A 297 -22.67 -12.55 -8.11
C GLU A 297 -23.58 -12.43 -9.33
N VAL A 298 -23.13 -11.71 -10.36
CA VAL A 298 -23.84 -11.61 -11.64
C VAL A 298 -23.29 -12.65 -12.60
N LEU A 299 -24.17 -13.44 -13.20
CA LEU A 299 -23.83 -14.46 -14.19
C LEU A 299 -24.44 -14.14 -15.54
N ILE A 300 -23.70 -14.41 -16.61
CA ILE A 300 -24.21 -14.50 -17.97
C ILE A 300 -24.55 -15.95 -18.22
N THR A 301 -25.77 -16.21 -18.67
CA THR A 301 -26.28 -17.59 -18.87
C THR A 301 -26.97 -17.71 -20.23
N ASP A 302 -27.14 -18.96 -20.76
CA ASP A 302 -27.95 -19.25 -21.94
C ASP A 302 -29.41 -19.58 -21.57
N GLY A 303 -29.84 -19.25 -20.36
CA GLY A 303 -31.15 -19.61 -19.80
C GLY A 303 -31.18 -20.99 -19.14
N LYS A 304 -30.19 -21.85 -19.38
CA LYS A 304 -30.09 -23.19 -18.77
C LYS A 304 -28.87 -23.29 -17.85
N ARG A 305 -27.67 -22.87 -18.33
CA ARG A 305 -26.41 -22.99 -17.62
C ARG A 305 -25.67 -21.63 -17.59
N PRO A 306 -24.81 -21.38 -16.58
CA PRO A 306 -23.93 -20.24 -16.60
C PRO A 306 -22.86 -20.39 -17.71
N LEU A 307 -22.51 -19.26 -18.33
CA LEU A 307 -21.52 -19.16 -19.41
C LEU A 307 -20.31 -18.33 -18.94
N ALA A 308 -20.53 -17.34 -18.08
CA ALA A 308 -19.47 -16.48 -17.61
C ALA A 308 -19.82 -15.84 -16.25
N LEU A 309 -18.80 -15.54 -15.46
CA LEU A 309 -18.88 -14.63 -14.33
C LEU A 309 -18.78 -13.19 -14.86
N ALA A 310 -19.91 -12.53 -14.90
CA ALA A 310 -20.10 -11.25 -15.59
C ALA A 310 -19.05 -10.20 -15.22
N GLY A 311 -18.41 -9.64 -16.23
CA GLY A 311 -17.39 -8.58 -16.10
C GLY A 311 -16.09 -9.02 -15.42
N ILE A 312 -15.90 -10.32 -15.18
CA ILE A 312 -14.70 -10.85 -14.51
C ILE A 312 -13.99 -11.87 -15.39
N MET A 313 -14.66 -13.00 -15.71
CA MET A 313 -14.01 -14.09 -16.48
C MET A 313 -15.03 -14.97 -17.17
N GLY A 314 -14.73 -15.39 -18.40
CA GLY A 314 -15.52 -16.36 -19.16
C GLY A 314 -15.47 -17.77 -18.57
N GLY A 315 -16.49 -18.57 -18.84
CA GLY A 315 -16.48 -20.00 -18.55
C GLY A 315 -15.69 -20.76 -19.60
N GLU A 316 -15.02 -21.85 -19.18
CA GLU A 316 -14.20 -22.68 -20.06
C GLU A 316 -15.02 -23.32 -21.18
N ASP A 317 -16.24 -23.80 -20.88
CA ASP A 317 -17.11 -24.52 -21.78
C ASP A 317 -17.85 -23.66 -22.83
N SER A 318 -17.64 -22.35 -22.84
CA SER A 318 -18.34 -21.42 -23.75
C SER A 318 -17.38 -20.60 -24.64
N GLY A 319 -16.09 -20.81 -24.48
CA GLY A 319 -15.05 -20.05 -25.16
C GLY A 319 -14.87 -20.40 -26.64
N VAL A 320 -14.19 -19.52 -27.36
CA VAL A 320 -13.82 -19.72 -28.77
C VAL A 320 -12.69 -20.73 -28.86
N THR A 321 -12.88 -21.70 -29.78
CA THR A 321 -11.91 -22.75 -30.09
C THR A 321 -11.47 -22.67 -31.55
N GLU A 322 -10.50 -23.51 -31.96
CA GLU A 322 -10.03 -23.58 -33.36
C GLU A 322 -11.16 -24.02 -34.34
N ASN A 323 -12.22 -24.66 -33.86
CA ASN A 323 -13.34 -25.12 -34.64
C ASN A 323 -14.53 -24.16 -34.67
N THR A 324 -14.45 -23.04 -33.98
CA THR A 324 -15.51 -22.02 -33.92
C THR A 324 -15.69 -21.35 -35.27
N THR A 325 -16.93 -21.32 -35.77
CA THR A 325 -17.31 -20.70 -37.05
C THR A 325 -18.23 -19.51 -36.86
N ASP A 326 -18.98 -19.47 -35.76
CA ASP A 326 -19.94 -18.40 -35.49
C ASP A 326 -19.70 -17.89 -34.06
N VAL A 327 -19.52 -16.59 -33.91
CA VAL A 327 -19.17 -15.94 -32.66
C VAL A 327 -20.30 -15.04 -32.23
N LEU A 328 -20.67 -15.12 -30.94
CA LEU A 328 -21.52 -14.13 -30.28
C LEU A 328 -20.64 -13.15 -29.54
N LEU A 329 -20.67 -11.90 -29.98
CA LEU A 329 -19.94 -10.78 -29.33
C LEU A 329 -20.73 -10.24 -28.15
N GLU A 330 -20.05 -9.92 -27.07
CA GLU A 330 -20.57 -9.27 -25.89
C GLU A 330 -19.85 -7.93 -25.64
N VAL A 331 -20.63 -6.88 -25.48
CA VAL A 331 -20.19 -5.57 -24.97
C VAL A 331 -21.21 -5.14 -23.92
N ALA A 332 -20.83 -5.19 -22.65
CA ALA A 332 -21.79 -5.00 -21.57
C ALA A 332 -21.34 -3.93 -20.57
N MET A 333 -22.29 -3.38 -19.82
CA MET A 333 -22.01 -2.49 -18.69
C MET A 333 -22.56 -3.09 -17.41
N PHE A 334 -21.67 -3.34 -16.46
CA PHE A 334 -22.02 -3.88 -15.15
C PHE A 334 -21.88 -2.83 -14.05
N ASP A 335 -22.56 -3.07 -12.90
CA ASP A 335 -22.42 -2.24 -11.71
C ASP A 335 -21.00 -2.35 -11.13
N PRO A 336 -20.22 -1.26 -11.11
CA PRO A 336 -18.82 -1.28 -10.68
C PRO A 336 -18.63 -1.82 -9.25
N VAL A 337 -19.58 -1.52 -8.35
CA VAL A 337 -19.50 -1.95 -6.95
C VAL A 337 -19.70 -3.46 -6.83
N ARG A 338 -20.61 -4.04 -7.61
CA ARG A 338 -20.85 -5.49 -7.62
C ARG A 338 -19.65 -6.24 -8.19
N ILE A 339 -19.08 -5.74 -9.30
CA ILE A 339 -17.88 -6.36 -9.90
C ILE A 339 -16.72 -6.31 -8.90
N ARG A 340 -16.46 -5.16 -8.27
CA ARG A 340 -15.40 -5.05 -7.26
C ARG A 340 -15.58 -6.00 -6.08
N LYS A 341 -16.81 -6.14 -5.56
CA LYS A 341 -17.09 -7.07 -4.46
C LYS A 341 -16.83 -8.52 -4.87
N THR A 342 -17.29 -8.90 -6.06
CA THR A 342 -17.13 -10.28 -6.58
C THR A 342 -15.66 -10.57 -6.88
N SER A 343 -14.97 -9.69 -7.58
CA SER A 343 -13.53 -9.82 -7.88
C SER A 343 -12.70 -9.97 -6.60
N LYS A 344 -12.94 -9.12 -5.61
CA LYS A 344 -12.25 -9.19 -4.31
C LYS A 344 -12.58 -10.46 -3.52
N LYS A 345 -13.84 -10.92 -3.57
CA LYS A 345 -14.29 -12.13 -2.87
C LYS A 345 -13.55 -13.37 -3.34
N PHE A 346 -13.37 -13.51 -4.64
CA PHE A 346 -12.69 -14.65 -5.25
C PHE A 346 -11.20 -14.44 -5.52
N GLY A 347 -10.68 -13.22 -5.28
CA GLY A 347 -9.29 -12.89 -5.59
C GLY A 347 -8.99 -12.80 -7.09
N LEU A 348 -10.01 -12.64 -7.94
CA LEU A 348 -9.92 -12.61 -9.39
C LEU A 348 -9.73 -11.17 -9.90
N MET A 349 -8.48 -10.76 -10.08
CA MET A 349 -8.13 -9.49 -10.72
C MET A 349 -7.76 -9.73 -12.19
N THR A 350 -8.69 -9.42 -13.08
CA THR A 350 -8.51 -9.53 -14.54
C THR A 350 -8.49 -8.13 -15.18
N GLU A 351 -8.03 -8.02 -16.42
CA GLU A 351 -8.10 -6.78 -17.20
C GLU A 351 -9.56 -6.27 -17.34
N ALA A 352 -10.52 -7.18 -17.40
CA ALA A 352 -11.95 -6.86 -17.44
C ALA A 352 -12.44 -6.34 -16.08
N SER A 353 -12.22 -7.10 -14.99
CA SER A 353 -12.66 -6.69 -13.66
C SER A 353 -12.01 -5.39 -13.20
N TYR A 354 -10.74 -5.16 -13.55
CA TYR A 354 -9.98 -3.95 -13.22
C TYR A 354 -10.59 -2.68 -13.85
N ARG A 355 -11.16 -2.79 -15.07
CA ARG A 355 -11.87 -1.69 -15.75
C ARG A 355 -13.30 -1.54 -15.26
N PHE A 356 -14.07 -2.63 -15.19
CA PHE A 356 -15.46 -2.57 -14.75
C PHE A 356 -15.61 -2.06 -13.30
N GLU A 357 -14.71 -2.45 -12.39
CA GLU A 357 -14.79 -2.00 -10.99
C GLU A 357 -14.55 -0.48 -10.81
N ARG A 358 -13.91 0.16 -11.80
CA ARG A 358 -13.68 1.61 -11.85
C ARG A 358 -14.72 2.35 -12.66
N GLY A 359 -15.45 1.62 -13.50
CA GLY A 359 -16.47 2.14 -14.40
C GLY A 359 -15.95 2.34 -15.82
N VAL A 360 -16.64 1.74 -16.77
CA VAL A 360 -16.41 1.94 -18.22
C VAL A 360 -17.42 2.94 -18.78
N ASP A 361 -17.20 3.43 -20.00
CA ASP A 361 -18.18 4.33 -20.63
C ASP A 361 -19.49 3.56 -20.91
N PRO A 362 -20.63 3.96 -20.30
CA PRO A 362 -21.89 3.25 -20.51
C PRO A 362 -22.48 3.45 -21.93
N ASN A 363 -21.97 4.43 -22.69
CA ASN A 363 -22.56 4.84 -23.99
C ASN A 363 -21.70 4.51 -25.22
N ASP A 364 -20.50 3.96 -25.05
CA ASP A 364 -19.62 3.60 -26.16
C ASP A 364 -19.86 2.20 -26.76
N ALA A 365 -20.76 1.40 -26.16
CA ALA A 365 -20.95 -0.02 -26.51
C ALA A 365 -21.25 -0.24 -28.00
N GLU A 366 -21.95 0.69 -28.68
CA GLU A 366 -22.23 0.60 -30.11
C GLU A 366 -20.94 0.80 -30.93
N TYR A 367 -20.12 1.79 -30.59
CA TYR A 367 -18.82 1.99 -31.23
C TYR A 367 -17.89 0.79 -31.05
N VAL A 368 -17.87 0.23 -29.84
CA VAL A 368 -17.01 -0.91 -29.48
C VAL A 368 -17.40 -2.18 -30.24
N ILE A 369 -18.69 -2.50 -30.32
CA ILE A 369 -19.16 -3.70 -31.03
C ILE A 369 -18.98 -3.55 -32.55
N ASP A 370 -19.10 -2.35 -33.08
CA ASP A 370 -18.81 -2.05 -34.50
C ASP A 370 -17.31 -2.17 -34.80
N ARG A 371 -16.45 -1.75 -33.86
CA ARG A 371 -15.00 -1.95 -33.95
C ARG A 371 -14.59 -3.41 -33.98
N LEU A 372 -15.18 -4.23 -33.09
CA LEU A 372 -15.01 -5.68 -33.09
C LEU A 372 -15.44 -6.31 -34.43
N SER A 373 -16.62 -5.93 -34.92
CA SER A 373 -17.17 -6.42 -36.20
C SER A 373 -16.25 -6.08 -37.35
N THR A 374 -15.73 -4.86 -37.39
CA THR A 374 -14.77 -4.42 -38.42
C THR A 374 -13.50 -5.27 -38.43
N LEU A 375 -12.90 -5.48 -37.25
CA LEU A 375 -11.65 -6.24 -37.15
C LEU A 375 -11.89 -7.74 -37.43
N LEU A 376 -12.98 -8.32 -36.98
CA LEU A 376 -13.33 -9.72 -37.26
C LEU A 376 -13.59 -9.93 -38.76
N SER A 377 -14.30 -9.02 -39.43
CA SER A 377 -14.51 -9.08 -40.87
C SER A 377 -13.17 -9.02 -41.64
N GLN A 378 -12.28 -8.15 -41.25
CA GLN A 378 -10.97 -7.96 -41.92
C GLN A 378 -9.98 -9.11 -41.65
N LEU A 379 -9.94 -9.61 -40.41
CA LEU A 379 -8.88 -10.54 -39.94
C LEU A 379 -9.33 -11.99 -39.78
N ALA A 380 -10.63 -12.22 -39.65
CA ALA A 380 -11.20 -13.57 -39.52
C ALA A 380 -12.23 -13.90 -40.63
N GLY A 381 -12.59 -12.95 -41.50
CA GLY A 381 -13.46 -13.13 -42.64
C GLY A 381 -14.96 -13.29 -42.31
N GLY A 382 -15.37 -12.89 -41.10
CA GLY A 382 -16.76 -13.01 -40.67
C GLY A 382 -17.70 -11.94 -41.23
N VAL A 383 -18.99 -12.28 -41.35
CA VAL A 383 -20.12 -11.40 -41.70
C VAL A 383 -20.98 -11.16 -40.47
N SER A 384 -21.26 -9.90 -40.13
CA SER A 384 -22.00 -9.49 -38.93
C SER A 384 -23.52 -9.45 -39.16
N THR A 385 -24.29 -9.73 -38.13
CA THR A 385 -25.75 -9.48 -38.11
C THR A 385 -26.05 -8.05 -37.61
N GLU A 386 -27.32 -7.65 -37.59
CA GLU A 386 -27.78 -6.49 -36.85
C GLU A 386 -27.44 -6.63 -35.34
N VAL A 387 -27.30 -5.50 -34.65
CA VAL A 387 -27.03 -5.46 -33.21
C VAL A 387 -28.33 -5.64 -32.40
N VAL A 388 -28.23 -6.33 -31.27
CA VAL A 388 -29.24 -6.34 -30.21
C VAL A 388 -28.67 -5.58 -29.02
N ASP A 389 -29.36 -4.54 -28.56
CA ASP A 389 -28.94 -3.68 -27.46
C ASP A 389 -30.08 -3.55 -26.43
N VAL A 390 -29.85 -4.04 -25.24
CA VAL A 390 -30.77 -3.95 -24.09
C VAL A 390 -30.16 -3.04 -23.05
N TYR A 391 -30.70 -1.81 -22.93
CA TYR A 391 -30.20 -0.80 -22.03
C TYR A 391 -31.23 -0.51 -20.92
N THR A 392 -31.13 -1.17 -19.78
CA THR A 392 -32.12 -1.12 -18.68
C THR A 392 -31.95 0.11 -17.80
N ARG A 393 -30.72 0.62 -17.63
CA ARG A 393 -30.41 1.80 -16.83
C ARG A 393 -29.65 2.82 -17.67
N LYS A 394 -30.38 3.61 -18.43
CA LYS A 394 -29.78 4.65 -19.28
C LYS A 394 -29.02 5.69 -18.46
N ILE A 395 -27.78 5.94 -18.85
CA ILE A 395 -26.91 6.96 -18.29
C ILE A 395 -26.89 8.17 -19.24
N GLU A 396 -27.37 9.30 -18.74
CA GLU A 396 -27.30 10.56 -19.49
C GLU A 396 -26.06 11.36 -19.06
N PRO A 397 -25.46 12.16 -19.96
CA PRO A 397 -24.37 13.05 -19.63
C PRO A 397 -24.73 13.96 -18.47
N LYS A 398 -23.91 14.01 -17.42
CA LYS A 398 -24.07 14.98 -16.33
C LYS A 398 -23.85 16.40 -16.88
N VAL A 399 -24.49 17.38 -16.25
CA VAL A 399 -24.35 18.78 -16.62
C VAL A 399 -23.92 19.59 -15.40
N ILE A 400 -22.89 20.39 -15.56
CA ILE A 400 -22.36 21.28 -14.53
C ILE A 400 -22.53 22.73 -15.01
N ASN A 401 -23.24 23.57 -14.21
CA ASN A 401 -23.22 25.01 -14.39
C ASN A 401 -21.93 25.56 -13.76
N TYR A 402 -21.04 26.09 -14.57
CA TYR A 402 -19.69 26.47 -14.19
C TYR A 402 -19.48 27.99 -14.29
N PRO A 403 -19.41 28.71 -13.15
CA PRO A 403 -19.04 30.14 -13.17
C PRO A 403 -17.60 30.29 -13.67
N GLN A 404 -17.42 31.05 -14.74
CA GLN A 404 -16.12 31.17 -15.46
C GLN A 404 -14.98 31.67 -14.58
N LYS A 405 -15.27 32.46 -13.53
CA LYS A 405 -14.27 32.93 -12.55
C LYS A 405 -13.86 31.89 -11.50
N THR A 406 -14.44 30.69 -11.54
CA THR A 406 -14.13 29.65 -10.54
C THR A 406 -12.69 29.20 -10.65
N THR A 407 -12.16 29.02 -11.86
CA THR A 407 -10.75 28.67 -12.09
C THR A 407 -9.82 29.71 -11.44
N GLU A 408 -9.96 30.99 -11.82
CA GLU A 408 -9.14 32.07 -11.27
C GLU A 408 -9.20 32.15 -9.74
N LYS A 409 -10.40 32.00 -9.17
CA LYS A 409 -10.61 32.04 -7.72
C LYS A 409 -9.89 30.90 -6.97
N VAL A 410 -9.86 29.71 -7.57
CA VAL A 410 -9.27 28.50 -6.93
C VAL A 410 -7.78 28.41 -7.20
N VAL A 411 -7.37 28.65 -8.44
CA VAL A 411 -5.97 28.53 -8.88
C VAL A 411 -5.14 29.76 -8.45
N GLY A 412 -5.78 30.91 -8.31
CA GLY A 412 -5.09 32.17 -7.95
C GLY A 412 -4.52 32.92 -9.15
N GLU A 413 -4.64 32.37 -10.36
CA GLU A 413 -4.10 32.95 -11.60
C GLU A 413 -5.18 33.02 -12.66
N TYR A 414 -5.15 34.07 -13.50
CA TYR A 414 -6.08 34.25 -14.60
C TYR A 414 -5.67 33.38 -15.79
N ILE A 415 -6.49 32.39 -16.10
CA ILE A 415 -6.38 31.60 -17.33
C ILE A 415 -7.43 32.11 -18.32
N GLU A 416 -7.01 32.51 -19.52
CA GLU A 416 -7.91 33.05 -20.54
C GLU A 416 -9.07 32.11 -20.85
N LYS A 417 -10.30 32.64 -20.92
CA LYS A 417 -11.55 31.88 -21.14
C LYS A 417 -11.48 31.01 -22.41
N GLY A 418 -10.85 31.52 -23.49
CA GLY A 418 -10.63 30.78 -24.72
C GLY A 418 -9.77 29.54 -24.51
N THR A 419 -8.70 29.66 -23.75
CA THR A 419 -7.80 28.56 -23.37
C THR A 419 -8.52 27.52 -22.50
N GLN A 420 -9.28 27.94 -21.50
CA GLN A 420 -10.07 27.03 -20.66
C GLN A 420 -11.09 26.24 -21.51
N LYS A 421 -11.85 26.92 -22.37
CA LYS A 421 -12.85 26.28 -23.23
C LYS A 421 -12.20 25.29 -24.22
N LYS A 422 -11.05 25.66 -24.78
CA LYS A 422 -10.26 24.81 -25.66
C LYS A 422 -9.78 23.54 -25.01
N ILE A 423 -9.20 23.65 -23.80
CA ILE A 423 -8.76 22.50 -22.99
C ILE A 423 -9.94 21.54 -22.77
N LEU A 424 -11.05 22.05 -22.27
CA LEU A 424 -12.23 21.24 -22.01
C LEU A 424 -12.75 20.54 -23.28
N THR A 425 -12.81 21.27 -24.40
CA THR A 425 -13.26 20.71 -25.68
C THR A 425 -12.34 19.58 -26.16
N ARG A 426 -11.01 19.75 -26.02
CA ARG A 426 -10.02 18.71 -26.40
C ARG A 426 -10.16 17.46 -25.52
N LEU A 427 -10.50 17.64 -24.27
CA LEU A 427 -10.81 16.55 -23.34
C LEU A 427 -12.19 15.90 -23.58
N GLY A 428 -12.95 16.37 -24.56
CA GLY A 428 -14.25 15.81 -24.94
C GLY A 428 -15.46 16.41 -24.21
N PHE A 429 -15.29 17.48 -23.43
CA PHE A 429 -16.42 18.18 -22.81
C PHE A 429 -17.12 19.09 -23.84
N LYS A 430 -18.45 19.11 -23.84
CA LYS A 430 -19.21 20.08 -24.60
C LYS A 430 -19.51 21.30 -23.72
N VAL A 431 -19.00 22.46 -24.13
CA VAL A 431 -19.10 23.72 -23.37
C VAL A 431 -20.01 24.67 -24.09
N GLU A 432 -21.15 25.03 -23.50
CA GLU A 432 -22.13 25.98 -24.00
C GLU A 432 -22.15 27.23 -23.11
N ASP A 433 -22.30 28.40 -23.69
CA ASP A 433 -22.48 29.62 -22.92
C ASP A 433 -23.93 29.69 -22.42
N LEU A 434 -24.13 29.66 -21.08
CA LEU A 434 -25.44 29.78 -20.45
C LEU A 434 -25.82 31.26 -20.31
N ASP A 435 -24.85 32.07 -19.87
CA ASP A 435 -24.92 33.52 -19.80
C ASP A 435 -23.47 34.11 -19.93
N ASN A 436 -23.32 35.44 -19.71
CA ASN A 436 -22.04 36.12 -19.86
C ASN A 436 -20.93 35.65 -18.92
N ASP A 437 -21.28 35.02 -17.79
CA ASP A 437 -20.37 34.65 -16.71
C ASP A 437 -20.41 33.16 -16.34
N THR A 438 -21.29 32.37 -16.98
CA THR A 438 -21.52 30.97 -16.63
C THR A 438 -21.52 30.09 -17.87
N TRP A 439 -20.78 28.99 -17.81
CA TRP A 439 -20.85 27.92 -18.80
C TRP A 439 -21.77 26.79 -18.34
N LYS A 440 -22.46 26.17 -19.29
CA LYS A 440 -23.11 24.90 -19.14
C LYS A 440 -22.19 23.83 -19.75
N ILE A 441 -21.60 22.99 -18.89
CA ILE A 441 -20.63 21.98 -19.29
C ILE A 441 -21.27 20.61 -19.25
N HIS A 442 -21.36 19.95 -20.40
CA HIS A 442 -21.80 18.57 -20.50
C HIS A 442 -20.60 17.65 -20.33
N ILE A 443 -20.70 16.75 -19.34
CA ILE A 443 -19.64 15.82 -19.00
C ILE A 443 -19.75 14.61 -19.93
N PRO A 444 -18.69 14.23 -20.63
CA PRO A 444 -18.70 13.04 -21.47
C PRO A 444 -18.89 11.78 -20.60
N THR A 445 -19.57 10.77 -21.13
CA THR A 445 -19.97 9.60 -20.33
C THR A 445 -18.81 8.71 -19.90
N PHE A 446 -17.68 8.77 -20.60
CA PHE A 446 -16.44 8.13 -20.14
C PHE A 446 -15.81 8.80 -18.89
N ARG A 447 -16.27 10.01 -18.50
CA ARG A 447 -15.92 10.71 -17.25
C ARG A 447 -17.10 10.73 -16.25
N TYR A 448 -18.12 9.88 -16.46
CA TYR A 448 -19.34 9.86 -15.63
C TYR A 448 -19.06 9.59 -14.16
N PHE A 449 -18.04 8.76 -13.87
CA PHE A 449 -17.76 8.27 -12.51
C PHE A 449 -16.86 9.18 -11.69
N ASP A 450 -16.21 10.19 -12.27
CA ASP A 450 -15.24 11.05 -11.58
C ASP A 450 -15.58 12.54 -11.58
N ILE A 451 -16.22 13.06 -12.63
CA ILE A 451 -16.55 14.48 -12.72
C ILE A 451 -17.97 14.73 -12.19
N GLU A 452 -18.09 15.49 -11.07
CA GLU A 452 -19.38 15.76 -10.41
C GLU A 452 -19.56 17.22 -10.01
N ARG A 453 -18.48 17.96 -9.78
CA ARG A 453 -18.50 19.28 -9.15
C ARG A 453 -17.72 20.31 -9.97
N PRO A 454 -17.98 21.61 -9.77
CA PRO A 454 -17.18 22.66 -10.43
C PRO A 454 -15.67 22.56 -10.15
N ILE A 455 -15.27 22.07 -8.98
CA ILE A 455 -13.85 21.92 -8.66
C ILE A 455 -13.16 20.87 -9.55
N ASP A 456 -13.88 19.84 -9.95
CA ASP A 456 -13.36 18.79 -10.84
C ASP A 456 -13.07 19.37 -12.24
N ILE A 457 -13.84 20.38 -12.67
CA ILE A 457 -13.56 21.15 -13.91
C ILE A 457 -12.33 22.04 -13.74
N VAL A 458 -12.11 22.64 -12.55
CA VAL A 458 -10.89 23.41 -12.28
C VAL A 458 -9.66 22.51 -12.38
N GLU A 459 -9.74 21.27 -11.85
CA GLU A 459 -8.67 20.28 -11.96
C GLU A 459 -8.32 20.01 -13.42
N GLU A 460 -9.31 19.71 -14.26
CA GLU A 460 -9.10 19.44 -15.69
C GLU A 460 -8.42 20.62 -16.42
N ILE A 461 -8.85 21.84 -16.12
CA ILE A 461 -8.25 23.04 -16.73
C ILE A 461 -6.81 23.23 -16.22
N SER A 462 -6.59 23.16 -14.90
CA SER A 462 -5.29 23.49 -14.32
C SER A 462 -4.21 22.45 -14.63
N ARG A 463 -4.55 21.14 -14.65
CA ARG A 463 -3.60 20.09 -14.96
C ARG A 463 -3.10 20.15 -16.42
N ILE A 464 -4.00 20.42 -17.40
CA ILE A 464 -3.62 20.55 -18.82
C ILE A 464 -2.94 21.90 -19.08
N TYR A 465 -3.41 22.99 -18.43
CA TYR A 465 -2.70 24.28 -18.52
C TYR A 465 -1.26 24.16 -18.05
N GLY A 466 -1.02 23.36 -17.02
CA GLY A 466 0.28 23.05 -16.43
C GLY A 466 0.54 23.86 -15.17
N THR A 467 0.66 23.15 -14.06
CA THR A 467 0.90 23.75 -12.72
C THR A 467 2.24 24.48 -12.64
N SER A 468 3.22 24.12 -13.47
CA SER A 468 4.51 24.81 -13.56
C SER A 468 4.42 26.24 -14.11
N LYS A 469 3.32 26.59 -14.78
CA LYS A 469 3.07 27.95 -15.29
C LYS A 469 2.43 28.87 -14.27
N ILE A 470 1.94 28.30 -13.15
CA ILE A 470 1.29 29.06 -12.08
C ILE A 470 2.39 29.59 -11.15
N GLU A 471 2.45 30.91 -10.99
CA GLU A 471 3.44 31.53 -10.12
C GLU A 471 3.19 31.17 -8.63
N SER A 472 4.24 30.76 -7.96
CA SER A 472 4.18 30.49 -6.53
C SER A 472 4.28 31.78 -5.72
N GLU A 473 3.19 32.20 -5.12
CA GLU A 473 3.19 33.33 -4.21
C GLU A 473 3.26 32.87 -2.73
N PRO A 474 4.16 33.44 -1.90
CA PRO A 474 4.15 33.19 -0.48
C PRO A 474 2.88 33.77 0.13
N PHE A 475 2.05 32.89 0.69
CA PHE A 475 0.83 33.35 1.35
C PHE A 475 1.15 34.16 2.63
N ARG A 476 0.47 35.29 2.80
CA ARG A 476 0.58 36.12 4.00
C ARG A 476 -0.50 35.70 5.00
N ILE A 477 -0.06 35.07 6.08
CA ILE A 477 -0.96 34.74 7.18
C ILE A 477 -0.71 35.75 8.30
N LEU A 478 -1.77 36.38 8.80
CA LEU A 478 -1.76 37.00 10.11
C LEU A 478 -1.67 35.87 11.15
N THR A 479 -0.45 35.50 11.51
CA THR A 479 -0.23 34.52 12.56
C THR A 479 -0.53 35.19 13.90
N LYS A 480 -1.70 34.94 14.48
CA LYS A 480 -1.76 35.00 15.96
C LYS A 480 -0.92 33.82 16.43
N GLY A 481 0.08 34.07 17.25
CA GLY A 481 0.88 33.01 17.84
C GLY A 481 -0.04 32.01 18.54
N ILE A 482 -0.34 30.95 17.87
CA ILE A 482 -1.10 29.82 18.45
C ILE A 482 -0.03 29.05 19.25
N GLY A 483 -0.07 29.22 20.58
CA GLY A 483 0.76 28.42 21.49
C GLY A 483 0.40 26.94 21.46
N ARG A 484 1.19 26.13 22.14
CA ARG A 484 0.85 24.72 22.37
C ARG A 484 -0.44 24.60 23.16
N THR A 485 -1.27 23.61 22.88
CA THR A 485 -2.39 23.24 23.73
C THR A 485 -1.88 22.81 25.11
N LYS A 486 -2.75 22.77 26.12
CA LYS A 486 -2.40 22.29 27.46
C LYS A 486 -1.76 20.90 27.40
N ILE A 487 -2.39 19.95 26.71
CA ILE A 487 -1.88 18.58 26.56
C ILE A 487 -0.50 18.57 25.87
N GLN A 488 -0.34 19.31 24.77
CA GLN A 488 0.96 19.41 24.09
C GLN A 488 2.06 19.97 24.99
N SER A 489 1.71 20.95 25.84
CA SER A 489 2.65 21.55 26.80
C SER A 489 3.04 20.56 27.90
N LEU A 490 2.08 19.77 28.41
CA LEU A 490 2.33 18.76 29.43
C LEU A 490 3.13 17.59 28.88
N ARG A 491 2.80 17.12 27.68
CA ARG A 491 3.58 16.10 26.99
C ARG A 491 5.03 16.55 26.74
N TYR A 492 5.23 17.81 26.35
CA TYR A 492 6.56 18.37 26.19
C TYR A 492 7.33 18.46 27.52
N LYS A 493 6.66 18.85 28.63
CA LYS A 493 7.26 18.84 29.96
C LYS A 493 7.74 17.44 30.34
N LEU A 494 6.89 16.43 30.13
CA LEU A 494 7.19 15.03 30.44
C LEU A 494 8.37 14.51 29.60
N LYS A 495 8.39 14.79 28.29
CA LYS A 495 9.52 14.47 27.41
C LYS A 495 10.83 15.13 27.86
N THR A 496 10.77 16.43 28.17
CA THR A 496 11.95 17.18 28.65
C THR A 496 12.46 16.61 29.96
N HIS A 497 11.56 16.22 30.87
CA HIS A 497 11.95 15.59 32.11
C HIS A 497 12.68 14.26 31.87
N MET A 498 12.10 13.35 31.06
CA MET A 498 12.72 12.06 30.77
C MET A 498 14.09 12.20 30.10
N THR A 499 14.24 13.17 29.20
CA THR A 499 15.55 13.45 28.57
C THR A 499 16.55 14.01 29.56
N SER A 500 16.12 14.81 30.56
CA SER A 500 16.97 15.33 31.66
C SER A 500 17.47 14.19 32.56
N GLU A 501 16.69 13.12 32.74
CA GLU A 501 17.06 11.90 33.46
C GLU A 501 18.01 10.97 32.64
N GLY A 502 18.37 11.40 31.43
CA GLY A 502 19.30 10.70 30.55
C GLY A 502 18.68 9.60 29.71
N PHE A 503 17.36 9.63 29.50
CA PHE A 503 16.67 8.72 28.60
C PHE A 503 16.63 9.26 27.18
N SER A 504 16.71 8.38 26.19
CA SER A 504 16.45 8.68 24.79
C SER A 504 15.01 8.32 24.44
N GLU A 505 14.31 9.22 23.70
CA GLU A 505 12.98 8.92 23.20
C GLU A 505 13.08 7.89 22.09
N ALA A 506 12.23 6.87 22.14
CA ALA A 506 12.02 5.90 21.08
C ALA A 506 10.60 6.07 20.52
N THR A 507 10.43 5.70 19.27
CA THR A 507 9.12 5.58 18.62
C THR A 507 9.05 4.18 18.01
N THR A 508 8.14 3.36 18.53
CA THR A 508 8.02 1.97 18.12
C THR A 508 6.73 1.73 17.36
N LEU A 509 6.65 0.60 16.65
CA LEU A 509 5.47 0.27 15.85
C LEU A 509 4.23 0.10 16.73
N THR A 510 3.10 0.52 16.20
CA THR A 510 1.78 0.37 16.87
C THR A 510 1.28 -1.07 16.82
N PHE A 511 1.80 -1.88 15.91
CA PHE A 511 1.45 -3.28 15.70
C PHE A 511 2.46 -4.19 16.37
N VAL A 512 1.96 -5.31 16.91
CA VAL A 512 2.77 -6.37 17.52
C VAL A 512 2.18 -7.73 17.13
N ALA A 513 3.01 -8.79 17.18
CA ALA A 513 2.53 -10.15 17.02
C ALA A 513 1.72 -10.61 18.23
N GLU A 514 0.60 -11.29 18.01
CA GLU A 514 -0.19 -11.91 19.09
C GLU A 514 0.68 -12.82 19.98
N ALA A 515 1.62 -13.54 19.36
CA ALA A 515 2.57 -14.39 20.07
C ALA A 515 3.43 -13.64 21.12
N ILE A 516 3.72 -12.34 20.92
CA ILE A 516 4.43 -11.52 21.91
C ILE A 516 3.52 -11.22 23.09
N VAL A 517 2.25 -10.85 22.82
CA VAL A 517 1.26 -10.57 23.86
C VAL A 517 1.04 -11.81 24.73
N ASP A 518 0.90 -12.99 24.11
CA ASP A 518 0.70 -14.27 24.82
C ASP A 518 1.92 -14.68 25.63
N ARG A 519 3.11 -14.41 25.14
CA ARG A 519 4.37 -14.72 25.82
C ARG A 519 4.54 -13.98 27.14
N TRP A 520 4.23 -12.70 27.14
CA TRP A 520 4.29 -11.87 28.33
C TRP A 520 3.10 -12.13 29.27
N ASN A 521 1.94 -12.34 28.67
CA ASN A 521 0.66 -12.67 29.32
C ASN A 521 0.31 -11.81 30.56
N PHE A 522 0.71 -10.53 30.57
CA PHE A 522 0.32 -9.61 31.65
C PHE A 522 -0.91 -8.76 31.29
N THR A 523 -1.44 -8.92 30.10
CA THR A 523 -2.72 -8.35 29.65
C THR A 523 -3.45 -9.35 28.77
N ASN A 524 -4.74 -9.49 28.96
CA ASN A 524 -5.62 -10.32 28.13
C ASN A 524 -6.33 -9.50 27.04
N GLU A 525 -6.08 -8.19 26.98
CA GLU A 525 -6.71 -7.30 26.00
C GLU A 525 -5.97 -7.40 24.66
N LYS A 526 -6.69 -7.78 23.62
CA LYS A 526 -6.16 -7.93 22.27
C LYS A 526 -7.12 -7.31 21.26
N VAL A 527 -6.71 -6.24 20.66
CA VAL A 527 -7.42 -5.62 19.53
C VAL A 527 -6.78 -6.17 18.25
N LYS A 528 -7.40 -7.18 17.65
CA LYS A 528 -6.91 -7.83 16.43
C LYS A 528 -7.21 -7.01 15.18
N ILE A 529 -6.32 -7.08 14.20
CA ILE A 529 -6.50 -6.48 12.88
C ILE A 529 -7.18 -7.50 11.97
N LYS A 530 -8.25 -7.07 11.28
CA LYS A 530 -9.04 -7.97 10.40
C LYS A 530 -8.25 -8.51 9.22
N ASN A 531 -7.33 -7.72 8.68
CA ASN A 531 -6.50 -8.05 7.52
C ASN A 531 -5.06 -7.57 7.75
N PRO A 532 -4.30 -8.24 8.64
CA PRO A 532 -2.93 -7.86 8.94
C PRO A 532 -2.03 -8.03 7.69
N ILE A 533 -0.98 -7.23 7.63
CA ILE A 533 0.02 -7.33 6.55
C ILE A 533 0.78 -8.67 6.64
N ASN A 534 1.07 -9.10 7.89
CA ASN A 534 1.70 -10.36 8.22
C ASN A 534 1.37 -10.77 9.66
N GLU A 535 1.79 -11.96 10.08
CA GLU A 535 1.57 -12.50 11.44
C GLU A 535 2.36 -11.77 12.53
N GLU A 536 3.35 -10.95 12.17
CA GLU A 536 4.11 -10.13 13.12
C GLU A 536 3.42 -8.80 13.45
N MET A 537 2.33 -8.47 12.75
CA MET A 537 1.60 -7.20 12.85
C MET A 537 0.07 -7.41 12.92
N ASP A 538 -0.37 -8.39 13.68
CA ASP A 538 -1.77 -8.81 13.73
C ASP A 538 -2.59 -8.25 14.90
N VAL A 539 -1.93 -7.64 15.90
CA VAL A 539 -2.57 -7.04 17.10
C VAL A 539 -2.08 -5.61 17.28
N LEU A 540 -2.98 -4.71 17.67
CA LEU A 540 -2.60 -3.38 18.17
C LEU A 540 -1.96 -3.49 19.55
N ARG A 541 -0.82 -2.83 19.75
CA ARG A 541 -0.04 -2.92 20.99
C ARG A 541 -0.86 -2.54 22.24
N PRO A 542 -0.99 -3.42 23.23
CA PRO A 542 -1.66 -3.10 24.51
C PRO A 542 -0.75 -2.36 25.49
N THR A 543 0.55 -2.30 25.22
CA THR A 543 1.58 -1.66 26.04
C THR A 543 2.71 -1.12 25.15
N LEU A 544 3.44 -0.13 25.65
CA LEU A 544 4.66 0.40 25.01
C LEU A 544 5.89 -0.49 25.29
N ILE A 545 5.81 -1.34 26.32
CA ILE A 545 6.96 -2.10 26.81
C ILE A 545 7.50 -3.06 25.75
N TYR A 546 6.65 -3.69 24.93
CA TYR A 546 7.10 -4.66 23.92
C TYR A 546 8.07 -4.03 22.92
N GLY A 547 7.69 -2.93 22.31
CA GLY A 547 8.54 -2.20 21.35
C GLY A 547 9.80 -1.62 22.00
N LEU A 548 9.70 -1.14 23.24
CA LEU A 548 10.86 -0.67 23.99
C LEU A 548 11.84 -1.82 24.32
N MET A 549 11.34 -3.01 24.66
CA MET A 549 12.18 -4.19 24.91
C MET A 549 12.88 -4.68 23.64
N ASP A 550 12.19 -4.65 22.49
CA ASP A 550 12.81 -4.97 21.20
C ASP A 550 13.91 -3.98 20.86
N SER A 551 13.65 -2.68 21.05
CA SER A 551 14.64 -1.61 20.84
C SER A 551 15.83 -1.74 21.79
N LEU A 552 15.60 -2.10 23.05
CA LEU A 552 16.66 -2.35 24.03
C LEU A 552 17.50 -3.55 23.62
N SER A 553 16.88 -4.69 23.28
CA SER A 553 17.54 -5.91 22.80
C SER A 553 18.40 -5.63 21.57
N TYR A 554 17.86 -4.89 20.60
CA TYR A 554 18.59 -4.49 19.39
C TYR A 554 19.89 -3.73 19.71
N ASN A 555 19.84 -2.78 20.65
CA ASN A 555 21.00 -2.01 21.12
C ASN A 555 21.97 -2.89 21.90
N TYR A 556 21.44 -3.69 22.83
CA TYR A 556 22.23 -4.56 23.72
C TYR A 556 23.05 -5.57 22.93
N LYS A 557 22.49 -6.23 21.91
CA LYS A 557 23.16 -7.13 20.99
C LYS A 557 24.32 -6.47 20.21
N ARG A 558 24.25 -5.14 20.04
CA ARG A 558 25.29 -4.34 19.36
C ARG A 558 26.29 -3.72 20.32
N GLN A 559 26.49 -4.35 21.47
CA GLN A 559 27.44 -3.94 22.52
C GLN A 559 27.11 -2.62 23.24
N ASN A 560 25.95 -2.05 23.04
CA ASN A 560 25.47 -0.94 23.84
C ASN A 560 24.78 -1.48 25.10
N ARG A 561 25.60 -1.72 26.15
CA ARG A 561 25.14 -2.35 27.40
C ARG A 561 24.43 -1.40 28.38
N ASN A 562 24.46 -0.11 28.13
CA ASN A 562 23.87 0.92 29.00
C ASN A 562 22.75 1.62 28.23
N VAL A 563 21.55 1.05 28.26
CA VAL A 563 20.41 1.52 27.47
C VAL A 563 19.34 2.08 28.39
N LYS A 564 18.89 3.31 28.10
CA LYS A 564 17.78 3.98 28.76
C LYS A 564 16.87 4.56 27.66
N LEU A 565 15.70 3.97 27.48
CA LEU A 565 14.73 4.39 26.47
C LEU A 565 13.40 4.70 27.10
N PHE A 566 12.67 5.66 26.54
CA PHE A 566 11.27 5.92 26.89
C PHE A 566 10.46 6.21 25.63
N GLU A 567 9.16 6.00 25.73
CA GLU A 567 8.19 6.35 24.71
C GLU A 567 6.94 6.95 25.35
N ILE A 568 6.37 7.99 24.73
CA ILE A 568 5.01 8.47 25.00
C ILE A 568 4.19 8.19 23.78
N GLY A 569 3.21 7.30 23.90
CA GLY A 569 2.45 6.83 22.75
C GLY A 569 1.10 6.24 23.15
N ARG A 570 0.30 5.96 22.12
CA ARG A 570 -0.99 5.30 22.30
C ARG A 570 -0.84 3.80 22.37
N VAL A 571 -1.63 3.21 23.27
CA VAL A 571 -1.84 1.77 23.41
C VAL A 571 -3.33 1.49 23.32
N PHE A 572 -3.68 0.25 23.01
CA PHE A 572 -5.06 -0.12 22.68
C PHE A 572 -5.56 -1.20 23.63
N LYS A 573 -6.79 -1.00 24.09
CA LYS A 573 -7.52 -1.84 25.02
C LYS A 573 -8.88 -2.21 24.47
N GLY A 574 -9.57 -3.13 25.14
CA GLY A 574 -10.91 -3.56 24.76
C GLY A 574 -10.89 -4.69 23.74
N THR A 575 -11.87 -4.68 22.83
CA THR A 575 -12.05 -5.74 21.83
C THR A 575 -11.86 -5.20 20.42
N THR A 576 -11.77 -6.11 19.44
CA THR A 576 -11.69 -5.73 18.00
C THR A 576 -12.89 -4.90 17.54
N GLU A 577 -14.06 -5.13 18.13
CA GLU A 577 -15.30 -4.41 17.79
C GLU A 577 -15.40 -3.05 18.48
N GLN A 578 -14.79 -2.91 19.66
CA GLN A 578 -14.82 -1.68 20.45
C GLN A 578 -13.40 -1.38 21.01
N PRO A 579 -12.48 -0.95 20.15
CA PRO A 579 -11.14 -0.58 20.58
C PRO A 579 -11.18 0.76 21.32
N ILE A 580 -10.41 0.84 22.41
CA ILE A 580 -10.21 2.06 23.20
C ILE A 580 -8.71 2.38 23.15
N ASP A 581 -8.37 3.60 22.73
CA ASP A 581 -7.00 4.07 22.77
C ASP A 581 -6.75 4.92 24.01
N VAL A 582 -5.59 4.73 24.64
CA VAL A 582 -5.12 5.50 25.79
C VAL A 582 -3.67 5.91 25.57
N GLU A 583 -3.33 7.13 26.00
CA GLU A 583 -1.94 7.57 25.95
C GLU A 583 -1.21 7.15 27.20
N LYS A 584 -0.05 6.52 27.02
CA LYS A 584 0.83 6.11 28.11
C LYS A 584 2.23 6.65 27.92
N ILE A 585 2.98 6.71 29.01
CA ILE A 585 4.43 6.80 29.03
C ILE A 585 4.98 5.49 29.58
N ALA A 586 6.00 4.96 28.92
CA ALA A 586 6.79 3.85 29.44
C ALA A 586 8.27 4.12 29.26
N ALA A 587 9.07 3.51 30.13
CA ALA A 587 10.51 3.53 30.00
C ALA A 587 11.13 2.18 30.40
N VAL A 588 12.26 1.87 29.77
CA VAL A 588 13.09 0.70 30.06
C VAL A 588 14.53 1.12 30.31
N ALA A 589 15.20 0.48 31.25
CA ALA A 589 16.60 0.74 31.52
C ALA A 589 17.37 -0.53 31.89
N VAL A 590 18.64 -0.60 31.41
CA VAL A 590 19.62 -1.66 31.71
C VAL A 590 21.01 -1.06 31.80
N GLY A 591 21.85 -1.64 32.66
CA GLY A 591 23.25 -1.30 32.75
C GLY A 591 23.58 -0.24 33.78
N ARG A 592 24.64 0.55 33.54
CA ARG A 592 25.13 1.54 34.50
C ARG A 592 24.22 2.75 34.62
N LEU A 593 24.14 3.30 35.85
CA LEU A 593 23.42 4.54 36.12
C LEU A 593 24.01 5.71 35.31
N ASN A 594 25.36 5.86 35.32
CA ASN A 594 26.08 6.85 34.54
C ASN A 594 27.08 6.15 33.59
N LYS A 595 26.76 6.07 32.31
CA LYS A 595 27.63 5.43 31.32
C LYS A 595 28.89 6.22 30.96
N TYR A 596 28.92 7.52 31.26
CA TYR A 596 30.03 8.43 30.93
C TYR A 596 31.06 8.57 32.06
N ASP A 597 30.70 8.14 33.27
CA ASP A 597 31.63 8.17 34.40
C ASP A 597 32.23 6.80 34.65
N TYR A 598 33.49 6.61 34.25
CA TYR A 598 34.17 5.34 34.41
C TYR A 598 34.44 4.98 35.89
N THR A 599 34.33 5.97 36.81
CA THR A 599 34.49 5.75 38.25
C THR A 599 33.19 5.28 38.91
N ASP A 600 32.03 5.57 38.30
CA ASP A 600 30.73 5.18 38.80
C ASP A 600 30.30 3.81 38.22
N ASN A 601 30.43 2.81 39.06
CA ASN A 601 30.03 1.42 38.72
C ASN A 601 28.60 1.07 39.20
N ARG A 602 27.85 2.01 39.72
CA ARG A 602 26.46 1.75 40.15
C ARG A 602 25.61 1.37 38.95
N VAL A 603 24.83 0.29 39.09
CA VAL A 603 23.88 -0.15 38.09
C VAL A 603 22.52 0.48 38.33
N PHE A 604 21.73 0.59 37.27
CA PHE A 604 20.35 1.05 37.35
C PHE A 604 19.50 0.05 38.13
N THR A 605 18.66 0.52 39.04
CA THR A 605 17.87 -0.30 39.98
C THR A 605 16.42 0.15 40.01
N PHE A 606 15.57 -0.61 40.69
CA PHE A 606 14.17 -0.23 40.98
C PHE A 606 14.05 1.17 41.60
N TYR A 607 14.94 1.50 42.54
CA TYR A 607 14.89 2.78 43.28
C TYR A 607 15.23 3.97 42.39
N ASN A 608 16.04 3.77 41.34
CA ASN A 608 16.30 4.85 40.36
C ASN A 608 15.04 5.20 39.56
N PHE A 609 14.28 4.19 39.11
CA PHE A 609 12.98 4.47 38.49
C PHE A 609 11.97 5.05 39.49
N LYS A 610 11.96 4.56 40.73
CA LYS A 610 11.09 5.16 41.75
C LYS A 610 11.38 6.65 41.94
N GLY A 611 12.67 7.04 42.04
CA GLY A 611 13.05 8.45 42.10
C GLY A 611 12.60 9.26 40.87
N ILE A 612 12.70 8.71 39.66
CA ILE A 612 12.19 9.36 38.44
C ILE A 612 10.67 9.55 38.50
N LEU A 613 9.95 8.53 39.02
CA LEU A 613 8.50 8.61 39.21
C LEU A 613 8.11 9.64 40.27
N ASP A 614 8.87 9.73 41.36
CA ASP A 614 8.70 10.77 42.40
C ASP A 614 8.90 12.17 41.74
N ASN A 615 9.92 12.35 40.91
CA ASN A 615 10.15 13.60 40.16
C ASN A 615 9.01 13.89 39.15
N ILE A 616 8.42 12.87 38.48
CA ILE A 616 7.24 13.06 37.62
C ILE A 616 6.04 13.48 38.47
N SER A 617 5.85 12.85 39.63
CA SER A 617 4.81 13.21 40.59
C SER A 617 4.91 14.70 40.98
N ASP A 618 6.11 15.15 41.34
CA ASP A 618 6.39 16.56 41.68
C ASP A 618 6.19 17.50 40.51
N LEU A 619 6.63 17.10 39.31
CA LEU A 619 6.48 17.90 38.08
C LEU A 619 4.99 18.17 37.76
N PHE A 620 4.14 17.19 38.01
CA PHE A 620 2.69 17.28 37.79
C PHE A 620 1.91 17.75 39.03
N LYS A 621 2.61 17.98 40.18
CA LYS A 621 2.00 18.37 41.47
C LYS A 621 0.99 17.34 41.97
N LEU A 622 1.31 16.06 41.78
CA LEU A 622 0.54 14.90 42.18
C LEU A 622 1.24 14.18 43.35
N LYS A 623 0.59 13.19 43.95
CA LYS A 623 1.19 12.31 44.92
C LYS A 623 0.94 10.85 44.54
N PHE A 624 2.01 10.14 44.17
CA PHE A 624 1.89 8.72 43.82
C PHE A 624 1.95 7.84 45.03
N GLY A 625 1.05 6.83 45.06
CA GLY A 625 1.10 5.71 46.00
C GLY A 625 1.69 4.48 45.32
N PHE A 626 2.43 3.66 46.06
CA PHE A 626 3.04 2.42 45.57
C PHE A 626 2.53 1.25 46.40
N LYS A 627 2.01 0.21 45.74
CA LYS A 627 1.59 -1.06 46.40
C LYS A 627 2.26 -2.21 45.68
N GLU A 628 2.90 -3.08 46.45
CA GLU A 628 3.51 -4.31 45.94
C GLU A 628 2.46 -5.11 45.12
N ALA A 629 2.88 -5.67 44.01
CA ALA A 629 2.00 -6.41 43.12
C ALA A 629 2.74 -7.55 42.41
N GLU A 630 1.99 -8.62 42.19
CA GLU A 630 2.43 -9.69 41.29
C GLU A 630 1.86 -9.40 39.88
N ILE A 631 2.77 -9.16 38.94
CA ILE A 631 2.43 -8.96 37.54
C ILE A 631 3.18 -10.01 36.74
N GLN A 632 2.49 -10.75 35.90
CA GLN A 632 3.10 -11.81 35.12
C GLN A 632 4.14 -11.19 34.15
N GLY A 633 5.28 -11.87 34.04
CA GLY A 633 6.42 -11.36 33.25
C GLY A 633 7.40 -10.47 34.05
N PHE A 634 7.12 -10.26 35.35
CA PHE A 634 7.94 -9.43 36.24
C PHE A 634 8.27 -10.16 37.54
N VAL A 635 9.35 -9.81 38.20
CA VAL A 635 9.79 -10.36 39.48
C VAL A 635 8.88 -9.83 40.59
N PRO A 636 8.11 -10.68 41.30
CA PRO A 636 7.10 -10.24 42.28
C PRO A 636 7.66 -9.31 43.36
N THR A 637 8.83 -9.66 43.91
CA THR A 637 9.47 -8.89 45.00
C THR A 637 10.07 -7.57 44.56
N ARG A 638 10.04 -7.28 43.28
CA ARG A 638 10.58 -6.06 42.65
C ARG A 638 9.59 -5.42 41.68
N THR A 639 8.28 -5.55 42.01
CA THR A 639 7.19 -5.02 41.19
C THR A 639 6.16 -4.34 42.10
N ALA A 640 5.71 -3.16 41.70
CA ALA A 640 4.67 -2.42 42.39
C ALA A 640 3.71 -1.75 41.37
N LYS A 641 2.44 -1.73 41.73
CA LYS A 641 1.43 -0.88 41.09
C LYS A 641 1.53 0.53 41.62
N ILE A 642 1.23 1.47 40.72
CA ILE A 642 1.29 2.92 40.99
C ILE A 642 -0.12 3.45 41.01
N TYR A 643 -0.45 4.22 42.03
CA TYR A 643 -1.75 4.79 42.28
C TYR A 643 -1.69 6.30 42.34
N LEU A 644 -2.71 6.95 41.82
CA LEU A 644 -3.03 8.34 42.07
C LEU A 644 -4.32 8.33 42.89
N ASP A 645 -4.22 8.72 44.16
CA ASP A 645 -5.26 8.46 45.16
C ASP A 645 -5.60 6.94 45.19
N ASP A 646 -6.85 6.55 44.92
CA ASP A 646 -7.27 5.15 44.87
C ASP A 646 -7.25 4.54 43.47
N LYS A 647 -6.92 5.33 42.43
CA LYS A 647 -6.93 4.89 41.04
C LYS A 647 -5.57 4.33 40.62
N GLU A 648 -5.56 3.11 40.14
CA GLU A 648 -4.36 2.53 39.51
C GLU A 648 -4.06 3.27 38.21
N ILE A 649 -2.86 3.84 38.07
CA ILE A 649 -2.41 4.60 36.91
C ILE A 649 -1.25 3.91 36.17
N GLY A 650 -0.68 2.86 36.71
CA GLY A 650 0.43 2.15 36.08
C GLY A 650 1.18 1.22 37.02
N PHE A 651 2.38 0.86 36.61
CA PHE A 651 3.26 -0.01 37.40
C PHE A 651 4.74 0.28 37.15
N ILE A 652 5.58 -0.22 38.04
CA ILE A 652 7.03 -0.27 37.95
C ILE A 652 7.47 -1.70 38.30
N GLY A 653 8.46 -2.25 37.59
CA GLY A 653 8.92 -3.60 37.87
C GLY A 653 10.27 -3.94 37.24
N MET A 654 10.85 -5.03 37.75
CA MET A 654 11.99 -5.71 37.12
C MET A 654 11.43 -6.81 36.21
N VAL A 655 11.87 -6.81 34.96
CA VAL A 655 11.52 -7.87 34.00
C VAL A 655 12.05 -9.21 34.49
N ASP A 656 11.24 -10.27 34.33
CA ASP A 656 11.65 -11.63 34.67
C ASP A 656 12.93 -11.99 33.85
N PRO A 657 14.01 -12.43 34.54
CA PRO A 657 15.26 -12.79 33.90
C PRO A 657 15.11 -13.88 32.82
N GLU A 658 14.16 -14.82 32.98
CA GLU A 658 13.91 -15.85 31.97
C GLU A 658 13.34 -15.24 30.69
N ILE A 659 12.45 -14.26 30.81
CA ILE A 659 11.90 -13.52 29.68
C ILE A 659 13.00 -12.67 29.02
N ALA A 660 13.79 -11.97 29.84
CA ALA A 660 14.88 -11.10 29.35
C ALA A 660 15.96 -11.90 28.57
N ASP A 661 16.41 -13.04 29.11
CA ASP A 661 17.42 -13.88 28.46
C ASP A 661 16.84 -14.62 27.25
N LYS A 662 15.76 -15.36 27.42
CA LYS A 662 15.21 -16.26 26.39
C LYS A 662 14.70 -15.54 25.15
N PHE A 663 14.07 -14.37 25.31
CA PHE A 663 13.38 -13.70 24.21
C PHE A 663 14.09 -12.46 23.70
N TYR A 664 14.89 -11.82 24.55
CA TYR A 664 15.58 -10.58 24.20
C TYR A 664 17.11 -10.71 24.20
N ASP A 665 17.64 -11.84 24.66
CA ASP A 665 19.09 -12.10 24.78
C ASP A 665 19.81 -11.05 25.66
N VAL A 666 19.15 -10.67 26.78
CA VAL A 666 19.67 -9.73 27.76
C VAL A 666 19.81 -10.44 29.10
N LYS A 667 21.04 -10.52 29.63
CA LYS A 667 21.37 -11.20 30.88
C LYS A 667 21.41 -10.29 32.10
N ASP A 668 21.44 -8.99 31.88
CA ASP A 668 21.47 -7.98 32.93
C ASP A 668 20.03 -7.68 33.39
N GLU A 669 19.89 -7.18 34.61
CA GLU A 669 18.61 -6.80 35.20
C GLU A 669 18.00 -5.61 34.39
N ILE A 670 16.78 -5.79 33.89
CA ILE A 670 16.01 -4.77 33.17
C ILE A 670 14.90 -4.27 34.06
N TYR A 671 14.85 -2.96 34.22
CA TYR A 671 13.77 -2.30 34.94
C TYR A 671 12.89 -1.53 33.96
N VAL A 672 11.59 -1.50 34.27
CA VAL A 672 10.59 -0.80 33.44
C VAL A 672 9.58 -0.09 34.33
N PHE A 673 8.97 0.93 33.78
CA PHE A 673 7.69 1.44 34.26
C PHE A 673 6.77 1.77 33.10
N GLU A 674 5.48 1.75 33.33
CA GLU A 674 4.45 2.25 32.42
C GLU A 674 3.36 2.98 33.20
N LEU A 675 3.02 4.21 32.78
CA LEU A 675 2.00 5.06 33.40
C LEU A 675 1.00 5.56 32.36
N SER A 676 -0.24 5.78 32.79
CA SER A 676 -1.23 6.53 32.01
C SER A 676 -0.83 8.01 31.93
N ALA A 677 -0.47 8.46 30.74
CA ALA A 677 -0.18 9.88 30.51
C ALA A 677 -1.47 10.73 30.54
N ASP A 678 -2.59 10.16 30.08
CA ASP A 678 -3.90 10.82 30.16
C ASP A 678 -4.26 11.18 31.62
N GLU A 679 -4.06 10.24 32.57
CA GLU A 679 -4.30 10.51 33.99
C GLU A 679 -3.39 11.60 34.57
N LEU A 680 -2.15 11.68 34.09
CA LEU A 680 -1.23 12.75 34.48
C LEU A 680 -1.71 14.12 33.97
N TYR A 681 -2.19 14.18 32.72
CA TYR A 681 -2.65 15.43 32.09
C TYR A 681 -3.95 15.93 32.71
N ASP A 682 -4.88 15.03 32.98
CA ASP A 682 -6.21 15.36 33.53
C ASP A 682 -6.12 15.86 34.97
N ASN A 683 -5.20 15.29 35.74
CA ASN A 683 -5.03 15.63 37.15
C ASN A 683 -3.94 16.69 37.42
N PHE A 684 -3.30 17.23 36.38
CA PHE A 684 -2.25 18.23 36.51
C PHE A 684 -2.75 19.50 37.21
N LYS A 685 -2.06 19.90 38.28
CA LYS A 685 -2.31 21.11 39.04
C LYS A 685 -1.32 22.20 38.63
N GLU A 686 -1.81 23.21 37.91
CA GLU A 686 -0.94 24.28 37.38
C GLU A 686 -0.29 25.09 38.51
N VAL A 687 -1.08 25.46 39.52
CA VAL A 687 -0.63 26.20 40.69
C VAL A 687 -0.86 25.31 41.93
N PRO A 688 0.19 24.93 42.64
CA PRO A 688 0.00 24.25 43.91
C PRO A 688 -0.67 25.20 44.93
N PRO A 689 -1.41 24.66 45.90
CA PRO A 689 -1.94 25.48 46.97
C PRO A 689 -0.76 26.16 47.69
N TYR A 690 -0.90 27.47 47.90
CA TYR A 690 0.11 28.19 48.66
C TYR A 690 0.19 27.66 50.07
N ARG A 691 1.40 27.34 50.51
CA ARG A 691 1.71 27.05 51.94
C ARG A 691 2.67 28.11 52.42
N GLU A 692 2.27 28.73 53.56
CA GLU A 692 3.12 29.72 54.20
C GLU A 692 4.42 29.05 54.69
N SER A 693 5.53 29.68 54.42
CA SER A 693 6.82 29.19 54.88
C SER A 693 6.84 29.19 56.42
N ALA A 694 7.27 28.09 56.97
CA ALA A 694 7.36 27.96 58.43
C ALA A 694 8.34 28.99 59.00
N VAL A 695 7.88 29.71 59.99
CA VAL A 695 8.68 30.76 60.65
C VAL A 695 9.52 30.22 61.79
N TYR A 696 9.06 29.11 62.37
CA TYR A 696 9.71 28.52 63.54
C TYR A 696 10.72 27.42 63.18
N PRO A 697 11.77 27.20 63.99
CA PRO A 697 12.82 26.25 63.69
C PRO A 697 12.31 24.82 63.82
N SER A 698 12.85 23.92 63.00
CA SER A 698 12.58 22.48 63.08
C SER A 698 13.60 21.79 63.98
N VAL A 699 13.20 20.62 64.51
CA VAL A 699 14.08 19.76 65.27
C VAL A 699 14.03 18.35 64.71
N ARG A 700 15.18 17.79 64.39
CA ARG A 700 15.31 16.42 63.92
C ARG A 700 15.61 15.43 65.04
N ARG A 701 14.98 14.26 64.98
CA ARG A 701 15.25 13.13 65.89
C ARG A 701 15.42 11.86 65.03
N ASP A 702 16.39 11.07 65.38
CA ASP A 702 16.70 9.80 64.73
C ASP A 702 16.57 8.63 65.74
N VAL A 703 16.07 7.47 65.27
CA VAL A 703 16.01 6.25 66.06
C VAL A 703 16.36 5.06 65.18
N SER A 704 17.18 4.15 65.71
CA SER A 704 17.52 2.91 65.05
C SER A 704 16.70 1.73 65.58
N PHE A 705 16.04 1.07 64.67
CA PHE A 705 15.29 -0.18 64.97
C PHE A 705 16.01 -1.37 64.37
N LEU A 706 15.95 -2.51 65.07
CA LEU A 706 16.18 -3.83 64.53
C LEU A 706 14.89 -4.28 63.85
N VAL A 707 14.92 -4.46 62.58
CA VAL A 707 13.78 -4.74 61.76
C VAL A 707 13.95 -6.11 61.08
N PRO A 708 12.98 -7.02 61.11
CA PRO A 708 13.06 -8.27 60.36
C PRO A 708 13.30 -8.03 58.88
N LYS A 709 14.16 -8.81 58.23
CA LYS A 709 14.59 -8.56 56.83
C LYS A 709 13.45 -8.42 55.80
N ASN A 710 12.30 -9.04 56.05
CA ASN A 710 11.15 -9.02 55.15
C ASN A 710 10.06 -8.03 55.60
N PHE A 711 10.36 -7.13 56.53
CA PHE A 711 9.39 -6.15 57.01
C PHE A 711 9.34 -4.91 56.12
N ARG A 712 8.14 -4.42 55.84
CA ARG A 712 7.90 -3.27 54.96
C ARG A 712 7.97 -1.95 55.72
N MET A 713 9.09 -1.25 55.60
CA MET A 713 9.29 0.05 56.30
C MET A 713 8.41 1.18 55.79
N GLY A 714 7.87 1.12 54.57
CA GLY A 714 6.97 2.15 54.02
C GLY A 714 5.77 2.40 54.94
N ILE A 715 5.18 1.34 55.50
CA ILE A 715 4.04 1.43 56.43
C ILE A 715 4.40 2.26 57.67
N ILE A 716 5.63 2.14 58.16
CA ILE A 716 6.11 2.91 59.31
C ILE A 716 6.26 4.37 58.94
N ILE A 717 6.89 4.64 57.78
CA ILE A 717 7.12 6.02 57.34
C ILE A 717 5.79 6.75 57.13
N ASP A 718 4.80 6.08 56.51
CA ASP A 718 3.47 6.66 56.32
C ASP A 718 2.77 6.96 57.65
N GLU A 719 2.87 6.07 58.63
CA GLU A 719 2.27 6.25 59.98
C GLU A 719 2.92 7.40 60.75
N LEU A 720 4.20 7.72 60.49
CA LEU A 720 4.88 8.82 61.17
C LEU A 720 4.26 10.18 60.86
N PHE A 721 3.64 10.35 59.71
CA PHE A 721 2.95 11.59 59.37
C PHE A 721 1.60 11.79 60.07
N ASP A 722 1.09 10.75 60.74
CA ASP A 722 -0.14 10.83 61.54
C ASP A 722 0.11 11.49 62.90
N TYR A 723 1.36 11.71 63.27
CA TYR A 723 1.70 12.32 64.55
C TYR A 723 1.81 13.82 64.46
N ASP A 724 1.43 14.49 65.53
CA ASP A 724 1.54 15.96 65.63
C ASP A 724 2.94 16.44 65.37
N TYR A 725 3.04 17.52 64.62
CA TYR A 725 4.28 18.26 64.36
C TYR A 725 5.29 17.53 63.43
N VAL A 726 5.00 16.32 62.99
CA VAL A 726 5.91 15.67 62.03
C VAL A 726 5.74 16.29 60.65
N GLU A 727 6.75 17.07 60.22
CA GLU A 727 6.80 17.71 58.90
C GLU A 727 7.44 16.80 57.85
N GLU A 728 8.48 16.07 58.26
CA GLU A 728 9.26 15.20 57.37
C GLU A 728 9.65 13.93 58.16
N ALA A 729 9.61 12.78 57.49
CA ALA A 729 10.04 11.51 58.04
C ALA A 729 10.63 10.63 56.93
N GLY A 730 11.61 9.81 57.26
CA GLY A 730 12.27 8.93 56.32
C GLY A 730 13.29 8.01 56.96
N ILE A 731 14.01 7.29 56.09
CA ILE A 731 15.10 6.38 56.47
C ILE A 731 16.42 7.12 56.25
N SER A 732 17.26 7.25 57.26
CA SER A 732 18.56 7.85 57.19
C SER A 732 19.72 6.88 57.06
N ASP A 733 19.59 5.65 57.53
CA ASP A 733 20.62 4.62 57.43
C ASP A 733 20.06 3.20 57.44
N ILE A 734 20.67 2.31 56.70
CA ILE A 734 20.37 0.86 56.65
C ILE A 734 21.66 0.08 56.86
N TYR A 735 21.79 -0.64 57.98
CA TYR A 735 22.99 -1.38 58.33
C TYR A 735 22.70 -2.87 58.54
N SER A 736 23.42 -3.73 57.82
CA SER A 736 23.44 -5.19 58.04
C SER A 736 24.87 -5.64 58.21
N GLY A 737 25.29 -5.89 59.43
CA GLY A 737 26.68 -6.26 59.67
C GLY A 737 26.93 -6.73 61.08
N LYS A 738 28.19 -6.65 61.56
CA LYS A 738 28.59 -7.09 62.89
C LYS A 738 27.79 -6.38 63.98
N GLY A 739 27.21 -7.19 64.93
CA GLY A 739 26.36 -6.68 66.00
C GLY A 739 24.85 -6.65 65.70
N ILE A 740 24.42 -7.06 64.50
CA ILE A 740 23.01 -7.23 64.16
C ILE A 740 22.63 -8.72 64.27
N PRO A 741 21.52 -9.10 64.94
CA PRO A 741 21.06 -10.48 65.01
C PRO A 741 20.72 -11.05 63.62
N GLU A 742 20.95 -12.35 63.44
CA GLU A 742 20.58 -13.01 62.20
C GLU A 742 19.08 -12.88 61.95
N GLY A 743 18.71 -12.60 60.72
CA GLY A 743 17.32 -12.35 60.28
C GLY A 743 16.86 -10.89 60.46
N TYR A 744 17.71 -10.02 61.02
CA TYR A 744 17.37 -8.59 61.22
C TYR A 744 18.27 -7.68 60.41
N THR A 745 17.83 -6.44 60.21
CA THR A 745 18.57 -5.30 59.66
C THR A 745 18.36 -4.14 60.61
N SER A 746 19.37 -3.36 60.86
CA SER A 746 19.23 -2.08 61.59
C SER A 746 18.83 -1.01 60.61
N ILE A 747 17.66 -0.38 60.86
CA ILE A 747 17.18 0.74 60.04
C ILE A 747 17.02 1.93 60.96
N THR A 748 17.66 3.05 60.56
CA THR A 748 17.54 4.31 61.29
C THR A 748 16.48 5.15 60.61
N VAL A 749 15.45 5.49 61.35
CA VAL A 749 14.35 6.35 60.94
C VAL A 749 14.53 7.73 61.55
N TYR A 750 14.29 8.75 60.76
CA TYR A 750 14.30 10.14 61.27
C TYR A 750 12.92 10.75 61.13
N CYS A 751 12.64 11.70 62.04
CA CYS A 751 11.51 12.62 61.99
C CYS A 751 12.01 14.05 62.16
N VAL A 752 11.46 14.97 61.38
CA VAL A 752 11.64 16.42 61.55
C VAL A 752 10.33 16.98 62.11
N PHE A 753 10.44 17.53 63.32
CA PHE A 753 9.30 18.11 64.00
C PHE A 753 9.33 19.65 63.82
N ARG A 754 8.17 20.22 63.47
CA ARG A 754 7.97 21.68 63.31
C ARG A 754 6.52 22.04 63.61
N SER A 755 6.29 23.20 64.18
CA SER A 755 5.00 23.84 64.29
C SER A 755 4.95 25.14 63.49
N ASN A 756 3.84 25.44 62.86
CA ASN A 756 3.61 26.74 62.18
C ASN A 756 3.12 27.82 63.15
N GLU A 757 2.84 27.50 64.43
CA GLU A 757 2.25 28.42 65.38
C GLU A 757 3.24 28.89 66.43
N LYS A 758 4.25 28.04 66.79
CA LYS A 758 5.19 28.31 67.88
C LYS A 758 6.50 27.52 67.70
N THR A 759 7.55 27.95 68.41
CA THR A 759 8.72 27.13 68.63
C THR A 759 8.36 25.93 69.56
N LEU A 760 8.61 24.71 69.13
CA LEU A 760 8.38 23.53 69.93
C LEU A 760 9.37 23.45 71.07
N SER A 761 8.89 23.14 72.28
CA SER A 761 9.75 22.89 73.45
C SER A 761 10.32 21.46 73.35
N GLU A 762 11.48 21.28 74.01
CA GLU A 762 12.13 19.97 74.05
C GLU A 762 11.24 18.89 74.72
N GLU A 763 10.43 19.30 75.68
CA GLU A 763 9.48 18.44 76.35
C GLU A 763 8.36 17.93 75.42
N GLU A 764 7.82 18.82 74.60
CA GLU A 764 6.81 18.50 73.62
C GLU A 764 7.34 17.49 72.59
N ILE A 765 8.53 17.75 72.04
CA ILE A 765 9.17 16.88 71.07
C ILE A 765 9.47 15.52 71.68
N ASN A 766 10.07 15.48 72.85
CA ASN A 766 10.43 14.23 73.56
C ASN A 766 9.19 13.40 73.92
N LYS A 767 8.07 14.04 74.27
CA LYS A 767 6.82 13.36 74.52
C LYS A 767 6.32 12.67 73.27
N THR A 768 6.17 13.38 72.18
CA THR A 768 5.70 12.80 70.87
C THR A 768 6.70 11.74 70.39
N TRP A 769 7.99 12.01 70.50
CA TRP A 769 9.04 11.03 70.08
C TRP A 769 9.02 9.74 70.89
N THR A 770 8.77 9.82 72.17
CA THR A 770 8.66 8.65 73.05
C THR A 770 7.36 7.86 72.71
N GLU A 771 6.28 8.55 72.45
CA GLU A 771 5.04 7.94 72.01
C GLU A 771 5.21 7.19 70.67
N ILE A 772 5.85 7.80 69.70
CA ILE A 772 6.20 7.20 68.39
C ILE A 772 6.99 5.89 68.64
N LYS A 773 8.14 5.98 69.35
CA LYS A 773 8.98 4.83 69.64
C LYS A 773 8.18 3.66 70.27
N LYS A 774 7.38 3.98 71.30
CA LYS A 774 6.56 3.01 72.03
C LYS A 774 5.53 2.37 71.11
N ARG A 775 4.75 3.14 70.42
CA ARG A 775 3.69 2.65 69.54
C ARG A 775 4.22 1.80 68.37
N LEU A 776 5.32 2.21 67.75
CA LEU A 776 5.92 1.44 66.69
C LEU A 776 6.45 0.10 67.15
N THR A 777 7.05 0.03 68.34
CA THR A 777 7.55 -1.23 68.90
C THR A 777 6.43 -2.14 69.45
N GLU A 778 5.28 -1.58 69.87
CA GLU A 778 4.12 -2.34 70.30
C GLU A 778 3.30 -2.89 69.12
N LYS A 779 3.17 -2.10 68.06
CA LYS A 779 2.32 -2.44 66.92
C LYS A 779 3.04 -3.31 65.85
N TYR A 780 4.34 -3.14 65.74
CA TYR A 780 5.14 -3.81 64.71
C TYR A 780 6.28 -4.66 65.28
N PRO A 781 6.82 -5.66 64.59
CA PRO A 781 7.89 -6.51 65.06
C PRO A 781 9.26 -5.78 65.07
N LEU A 782 9.26 -4.56 65.57
CA LEU A 782 10.45 -3.73 65.69
C LEU A 782 11.03 -3.78 67.10
N LYS A 783 12.37 -3.71 67.20
CA LYS A 783 13.07 -3.59 68.49
C LYS A 783 14.00 -2.39 68.41
N LEU A 784 14.07 -1.60 69.45
CA LEU A 784 15.09 -0.55 69.55
C LEU A 784 16.49 -1.18 69.51
N ARG A 785 17.40 -0.65 68.70
CA ARG A 785 18.80 -1.12 68.63
C ARG A 785 19.62 -0.73 69.84
N PHE A 786 19.30 0.42 70.39
CA PHE A 786 19.93 0.91 71.62
C PHE A 786 18.81 1.24 72.62
N GLU A 787 18.84 0.66 73.79
CA GLU A 787 17.99 1.10 74.90
C GLU A 787 18.64 2.41 75.44
N GLU A 788 17.85 3.50 75.48
CA GLU A 788 18.25 4.71 76.16
C GLU A 788 18.27 4.39 77.67
N VAL A 789 19.46 4.51 78.26
CA VAL A 789 19.66 4.37 79.71
C VAL A 789 19.14 5.63 80.38
#